data_426d6b5d511aab6c206fc88de0acebdb
#
_entry.id   426d6b5d511aab6c206fc88de0acebdb
#
_cell.length_a   1.000
_cell.length_b   1.000
_cell.length_c   1.000
_cell.angle_alpha   90.00
_cell.angle_beta   90.00
_cell.angle_gamma   90.00
#
_symmetry.space_group_name_H-M   'P 1'
#
loop_
_entity.id
_entity.type
_entity.pdbx_description
1 polymer ?
#
loop_
_entity_poly.entity_id
_entity_poly.type
_entity_poly.pdbx_seq_one_letter_code
_entity_poly.pdbx_strand_id
1 'polypeptide(L)'
;MIRDGFIRVAASTPEVKVADVEYNREQVCEQIEEGRKKGASIMVFPELVLTGYTCGELFIQKSLLAKAKEELRKLIAFTAGDSMLVFVGLPWEYNNKLYNVAAAIQDGKLLGLVPKRWIPNYSEFYEGRYFNPGWEKAIDVSWDGYQVPMGMKILFSCDNVENLVVGAEICEDVWVLNPPSIAHASAGATVIVNCSASDEVTGKSEYRRSLISGQSARLLCAYIYANAGEGESSQDLVFGGQNIIAENGNILSESARFENQTICADIDLERLECERRRMTTYQTEGREDYRFVSFTLDRKPLALERAIDPTPFVPHDAGSRNRRCEEILSIQAMGLKKRLKHTGCRHAVVGISGGLDSTLALLVTVRAFDLLGIPRENILSVTMPCFGTTDRTYQNACQLTKKLGATLKEVDIREAVTIHFRDIEQDPSVHDVTYENSQARQRTLVLMNLANKIGGLVIGTGDMSELALGWATYNGDHMSMYGVNCSVPKMLVRHLVRYYADTCGEKELSDILLDVLDTPVSPELLPPEEDGKIAQKTEDLVGPYELHDFYLYYILRFGYRPGKIYRLARQAFDGAYDKETILKWLKVFYRRFFNQQFKRSCLPDGPKVGSAAVSPRGDLRMPSDACSRLWLEELETLDEDCVYGVPEVKAAGGSL
;
A
#
# COMPACT_ATOMS: atom_id res chain seq x y z
N MET A 1 6.34 16.56 -14.25
CA MET A 1 7.35 15.53 -14.56
C MET A 1 6.82 14.23 -14.03
N ILE A 2 6.84 13.16 -14.80
CA ILE A 2 6.68 11.82 -14.24
C ILE A 2 7.82 11.65 -13.23
N ARG A 3 7.47 11.67 -11.96
CA ARG A 3 8.43 11.66 -10.85
C ARG A 3 8.05 10.55 -9.89
N ASP A 4 9.04 9.95 -9.27
CA ASP A 4 8.83 8.90 -8.27
C ASP A 4 8.01 7.69 -8.80
N GLY A 5 8.06 7.45 -10.12
CA GLY A 5 7.40 6.30 -10.74
C GLY A 5 5.88 6.40 -10.91
N PHE A 6 5.26 7.55 -10.62
CA PHE A 6 3.83 7.73 -10.85
C PHE A 6 3.53 8.10 -12.29
N ILE A 7 2.57 7.41 -12.91
CA ILE A 7 1.98 7.75 -14.20
C ILE A 7 0.46 7.69 -14.11
N ARG A 8 -0.21 8.60 -14.83
CA ARG A 8 -1.67 8.57 -14.96
C ARG A 8 -2.09 7.70 -16.12
N VAL A 9 -3.04 6.81 -15.88
CA VAL A 9 -3.62 5.95 -16.89
C VAL A 9 -5.13 6.14 -16.94
N ALA A 10 -5.74 5.86 -18.11
CA ALA A 10 -7.16 6.02 -18.33
C ALA A 10 -7.79 4.78 -18.99
N ALA A 11 -9.01 4.47 -18.60
CA ALA A 11 -9.90 3.54 -19.29
C ALA A 11 -11.19 4.29 -19.67
N SER A 12 -11.62 4.17 -20.92
CA SER A 12 -12.72 4.98 -21.45
C SER A 12 -13.74 4.14 -22.19
N THR A 13 -15.01 4.41 -21.96
CA THR A 13 -16.14 3.88 -22.71
C THR A 13 -16.82 5.02 -23.46
N PRO A 14 -16.54 5.22 -24.75
CA PRO A 14 -17.29 6.17 -25.58
C PRO A 14 -18.67 5.62 -25.93
N GLU A 15 -19.62 6.49 -26.24
CA GLU A 15 -20.85 6.08 -26.92
C GLU A 15 -20.51 5.62 -28.34
N VAL A 16 -21.05 4.46 -28.76
CA VAL A 16 -20.83 3.94 -30.10
C VAL A 16 -22.13 3.85 -30.89
N LYS A 17 -22.01 3.80 -32.21
CA LYS A 17 -23.08 3.40 -33.13
C LYS A 17 -22.58 2.23 -33.94
N VAL A 18 -23.34 1.15 -33.89
CA VAL A 18 -22.97 -0.10 -34.60
C VAL A 18 -22.76 0.15 -36.09
N ALA A 19 -21.58 -0.16 -36.61
CA ALA A 19 -21.13 0.02 -37.99
C ALA A 19 -20.98 1.49 -38.46
N ASP A 20 -21.17 2.49 -37.61
CA ASP A 20 -20.89 3.91 -37.93
C ASP A 20 -19.46 4.26 -37.50
N VAL A 21 -18.47 3.83 -38.27
CA VAL A 21 -17.06 3.91 -37.92
C VAL A 21 -16.55 5.35 -37.81
N GLU A 22 -17.14 6.28 -38.56
CA GLU A 22 -16.78 7.70 -38.52
C GLU A 22 -17.25 8.35 -37.22
N TYR A 23 -18.50 8.12 -36.83
CA TYR A 23 -19.03 8.56 -35.55
C TYR A 23 -18.21 8.00 -34.38
N ASN A 24 -17.93 6.69 -34.41
CA ASN A 24 -17.18 6.04 -33.34
C ASN A 24 -15.75 6.61 -33.22
N ARG A 25 -15.07 6.88 -34.35
CA ARG A 25 -13.77 7.55 -34.33
C ARG A 25 -13.86 8.96 -33.69
N GLU A 26 -14.94 9.74 -34.02
CA GLU A 26 -15.14 11.05 -33.42
C GLU A 26 -15.28 10.96 -31.91
N GLN A 27 -16.09 10.05 -31.42
CA GLN A 27 -16.25 9.81 -29.99
C GLN A 27 -14.93 9.38 -29.31
N VAL A 28 -14.15 8.50 -29.94
CA VAL A 28 -12.80 8.15 -29.46
C VAL A 28 -11.89 9.38 -29.41
N CYS A 29 -11.89 10.25 -30.44
CA CYS A 29 -11.11 11.48 -30.42
C CYS A 29 -11.51 12.44 -29.29
N GLU A 30 -12.79 12.61 -29.02
CA GLU A 30 -13.30 13.41 -27.90
C GLU A 30 -12.77 12.89 -26.56
N GLN A 31 -12.80 11.57 -26.36
CA GLN A 31 -12.29 10.96 -25.14
C GLN A 31 -10.75 11.08 -25.03
N ILE A 32 -10.01 10.99 -26.15
CA ILE A 32 -8.57 11.27 -26.17
C ILE A 32 -8.27 12.70 -25.71
N GLU A 33 -9.04 13.68 -26.16
CA GLU A 33 -8.90 15.06 -25.69
C GLU A 33 -9.19 15.23 -24.20
N GLU A 34 -10.17 14.49 -23.67
CA GLU A 34 -10.44 14.45 -22.24
C GLU A 34 -9.26 13.83 -21.47
N GLY A 35 -8.71 12.71 -21.96
CA GLY A 35 -7.51 12.08 -21.42
C GLY A 35 -6.31 13.02 -21.41
N ARG A 36 -6.08 13.78 -22.48
CA ARG A 36 -5.04 14.82 -22.58
C ARG A 36 -5.19 15.88 -21.48
N LYS A 37 -6.40 16.41 -21.33
CA LYS A 37 -6.71 17.43 -20.29
C LYS A 37 -6.47 16.89 -18.87
N LYS A 38 -6.75 15.62 -18.64
CA LYS A 38 -6.50 14.94 -17.38
C LYS A 38 -5.04 14.49 -17.20
N GLY A 39 -4.19 14.63 -18.22
CA GLY A 39 -2.77 14.26 -18.18
C GLY A 39 -2.51 12.76 -18.24
N ALA A 40 -3.40 11.98 -18.86
CA ALA A 40 -3.21 10.56 -19.06
C ALA A 40 -1.99 10.27 -19.96
N SER A 41 -1.18 9.28 -19.58
CA SER A 41 -0.03 8.78 -20.32
C SER A 41 -0.35 7.54 -21.14
N ILE A 42 -1.33 6.76 -20.69
CA ILE A 42 -1.86 5.57 -21.36
C ILE A 42 -3.38 5.65 -21.32
N MET A 43 -4.01 5.37 -22.45
CA MET A 43 -5.47 5.32 -22.56
C MET A 43 -5.94 4.09 -23.30
N VAL A 44 -6.96 3.43 -22.77
CA VAL A 44 -7.49 2.16 -23.29
C VAL A 44 -8.96 2.31 -23.62
N PHE A 45 -9.33 1.84 -24.80
CA PHE A 45 -10.69 1.81 -25.32
C PHE A 45 -11.22 0.38 -25.43
N PRO A 46 -12.55 0.18 -25.55
CA PRO A 46 -13.15 -1.12 -25.66
C PRO A 46 -12.72 -1.92 -26.90
N GLU A 47 -12.97 -3.21 -26.84
CA GLU A 47 -12.85 -4.15 -27.94
C GLU A 47 -13.74 -3.72 -29.12
N LEU A 48 -13.17 -3.73 -30.33
CA LEU A 48 -13.88 -3.39 -31.58
C LEU A 48 -14.58 -2.01 -31.58
N VAL A 49 -14.15 -1.08 -30.73
CA VAL A 49 -14.81 0.21 -30.51
C VAL A 49 -14.99 1.02 -31.80
N LEU A 50 -14.10 0.91 -32.79
CA LEU A 50 -14.23 1.65 -34.05
C LEU A 50 -15.43 1.20 -34.88
N THR A 51 -15.85 -0.06 -34.77
CA THR A 51 -17.00 -0.60 -35.52
C THR A 51 -18.24 -0.79 -34.65
N GLY A 52 -18.07 -0.88 -33.34
CA GLY A 52 -18.94 -1.56 -32.41
C GLY A 52 -18.65 -3.07 -32.40
N TYR A 53 -18.82 -3.70 -31.24
CA TYR A 53 -18.63 -5.14 -31.04
C TYR A 53 -19.74 -5.95 -31.70
N THR A 54 -20.97 -5.43 -31.71
CA THR A 54 -22.21 -6.15 -32.10
C THR A 54 -22.53 -6.06 -33.59
N CYS A 55 -21.52 -5.90 -34.46
CA CYS A 55 -21.70 -5.81 -35.91
C CYS A 55 -22.15 -7.13 -36.59
N GLY A 56 -21.97 -8.29 -35.96
CA GLY A 56 -22.39 -9.59 -36.50
C GLY A 56 -21.88 -9.87 -37.92
N GLU A 57 -22.78 -10.27 -38.82
CA GLU A 57 -22.43 -10.58 -40.23
C GLU A 57 -21.87 -9.36 -41.00
N LEU A 58 -21.95 -8.13 -40.47
CA LEU A 58 -21.34 -6.98 -41.13
C LEU A 58 -19.80 -7.06 -41.10
N PHE A 59 -19.20 -7.82 -40.20
CA PHE A 59 -17.75 -8.02 -40.17
C PHE A 59 -17.16 -8.66 -41.41
N ILE A 60 -17.97 -9.40 -42.20
CA ILE A 60 -17.52 -9.95 -43.49
C ILE A 60 -17.63 -8.96 -44.65
N GLN A 61 -18.18 -7.77 -44.42
CA GLN A 61 -18.42 -6.76 -45.45
C GLN A 61 -17.14 -5.95 -45.70
N LYS A 62 -16.63 -5.96 -46.93
CA LYS A 62 -15.43 -5.19 -47.32
C LYS A 62 -15.56 -3.71 -47.04
N SER A 63 -16.77 -3.15 -47.18
CA SER A 63 -17.03 -1.73 -46.90
C SER A 63 -16.74 -1.35 -45.44
N LEU A 64 -17.17 -2.20 -44.47
CA LEU A 64 -16.93 -1.99 -43.06
C LEU A 64 -15.43 -2.07 -42.73
N LEU A 65 -14.74 -3.10 -43.26
CA LEU A 65 -13.31 -3.32 -43.01
C LEU A 65 -12.44 -2.20 -43.62
N ALA A 66 -12.78 -1.76 -44.84
CA ALA A 66 -12.09 -0.65 -45.50
C ALA A 66 -12.28 0.67 -44.74
N LYS A 67 -13.52 0.93 -44.30
CA LYS A 67 -13.83 2.14 -43.50
C LYS A 67 -13.13 2.11 -42.14
N ALA A 68 -13.07 0.96 -41.47
CA ALA A 68 -12.35 0.82 -40.20
C ALA A 68 -10.86 1.17 -40.34
N LYS A 69 -10.21 0.71 -41.41
CA LYS A 69 -8.81 1.08 -41.72
C LYS A 69 -8.64 2.56 -42.07
N GLU A 70 -9.60 3.15 -42.82
CA GLU A 70 -9.59 4.58 -43.15
C GLU A 70 -9.69 5.45 -41.89
N GLU A 71 -10.65 5.14 -41.03
CA GLU A 71 -10.87 5.91 -39.80
C GLU A 71 -9.73 5.70 -38.79
N LEU A 72 -9.11 4.51 -38.75
CA LEU A 72 -7.87 4.31 -37.97
C LEU A 72 -6.75 5.26 -38.44
N ARG A 73 -6.58 5.48 -39.77
CA ARG A 73 -5.59 6.47 -40.28
C ARG A 73 -5.86 7.87 -39.76
N LYS A 74 -7.13 8.28 -39.78
CA LYS A 74 -7.53 9.62 -39.29
C LYS A 74 -7.27 9.72 -37.77
N LEU A 75 -7.58 8.66 -37.02
CA LEU A 75 -7.33 8.60 -35.57
C LEU A 75 -5.82 8.66 -35.27
N ILE A 76 -4.99 7.91 -36.00
CA ILE A 76 -3.53 7.97 -35.88
C ILE A 76 -3.04 9.39 -36.17
N ALA A 77 -3.48 10.02 -37.26
CA ALA A 77 -3.10 11.40 -37.55
C ALA A 77 -3.53 12.39 -36.46
N PHE A 78 -4.66 12.15 -35.80
CA PHE A 78 -5.14 12.94 -34.68
C PHE A 78 -4.21 12.88 -33.45
N THR A 79 -3.47 11.78 -33.26
CA THR A 79 -2.50 11.63 -32.17
C THR A 79 -1.14 12.28 -32.44
N ALA A 80 -0.92 12.90 -33.61
CA ALA A 80 0.34 13.53 -33.96
C ALA A 80 0.71 14.64 -32.96
N GLY A 81 1.93 14.62 -32.47
CA GLY A 81 2.44 15.53 -31.44
C GLY A 81 1.98 15.20 -30.00
N ASP A 82 1.31 14.08 -29.80
CA ASP A 82 0.89 13.61 -28.47
C ASP A 82 1.68 12.38 -28.03
N SER A 83 2.22 12.44 -26.84
CA SER A 83 2.99 11.33 -26.27
C SER A 83 2.14 10.26 -25.59
N MET A 84 0.81 10.43 -25.48
CA MET A 84 -0.07 9.43 -24.86
C MET A 84 -0.14 8.16 -25.71
N LEU A 85 0.13 7.01 -25.08
CA LEU A 85 -0.02 5.70 -25.71
C LEU A 85 -1.49 5.26 -25.66
N VAL A 86 -2.12 5.07 -26.81
CA VAL A 86 -3.55 4.75 -26.91
C VAL A 86 -3.76 3.37 -27.49
N PHE A 87 -4.67 2.58 -26.89
CA PHE A 87 -5.09 1.27 -27.37
C PHE A 87 -6.54 1.31 -27.84
N VAL A 88 -6.79 0.92 -29.10
CA VAL A 88 -8.10 0.99 -29.74
C VAL A 88 -8.45 -0.36 -30.38
N GLY A 89 -9.64 -0.88 -30.12
CA GLY A 89 -10.14 -2.14 -30.70
C GLY A 89 -10.71 -1.96 -32.11
N LEU A 90 -10.34 -2.83 -33.05
CA LEU A 90 -10.91 -2.86 -34.41
C LEU A 90 -10.76 -4.23 -35.09
N PRO A 91 -11.59 -4.54 -36.13
CA PRO A 91 -11.38 -5.70 -36.97
C PRO A 91 -10.21 -5.48 -37.95
N TRP A 92 -9.37 -6.51 -38.12
CA TRP A 92 -8.20 -6.44 -39.01
C TRP A 92 -8.12 -7.63 -39.96
N GLU A 93 -8.08 -7.36 -41.26
CA GLU A 93 -7.89 -8.39 -42.29
C GLU A 93 -6.39 -8.59 -42.57
N TYR A 94 -5.95 -9.86 -42.46
CA TYR A 94 -4.61 -10.28 -42.86
C TYR A 94 -4.65 -11.69 -43.48
N ASN A 95 -4.01 -11.86 -44.66
CA ASN A 95 -3.97 -13.12 -45.39
C ASN A 95 -5.35 -13.79 -45.59
N ASN A 96 -6.35 -13.01 -46.00
CA ASN A 96 -7.75 -13.44 -46.19
C ASN A 96 -8.41 -14.04 -44.94
N LYS A 97 -7.93 -13.66 -43.75
CA LYS A 97 -8.49 -13.99 -42.45
C LYS A 97 -8.77 -12.72 -41.68
N LEU A 98 -9.80 -12.75 -40.85
CA LEU A 98 -10.19 -11.63 -40.00
C LEU A 98 -9.75 -11.87 -38.55
N TYR A 99 -9.21 -10.84 -37.93
CA TYR A 99 -8.73 -10.84 -36.55
C TYR A 99 -9.35 -9.68 -35.81
N ASN A 100 -9.68 -9.91 -34.56
CA ASN A 100 -10.03 -8.88 -33.59
C ASN A 100 -8.73 -8.38 -32.95
N VAL A 101 -8.40 -7.10 -33.11
CA VAL A 101 -7.10 -6.58 -32.69
C VAL A 101 -7.22 -5.34 -31.81
N ALA A 102 -6.28 -5.18 -30.87
CA ALA A 102 -5.97 -3.93 -30.21
C ALA A 102 -4.82 -3.25 -30.95
N ALA A 103 -5.07 -2.08 -31.51
CA ALA A 103 -4.06 -1.24 -32.15
C ALA A 103 -3.44 -0.30 -31.12
N ALA A 104 -2.12 -0.33 -30.97
CA ALA A 104 -1.35 0.60 -30.18
C ALA A 104 -0.91 1.77 -31.06
N ILE A 105 -1.32 2.99 -30.70
CA ILE A 105 -1.04 4.21 -31.49
C ILE A 105 -0.42 5.29 -30.61
N GLN A 106 0.52 6.05 -31.16
CA GLN A 106 1.15 7.18 -30.49
C GLN A 106 1.79 8.12 -31.54
N ASP A 107 1.74 9.42 -31.31
CA ASP A 107 2.46 10.44 -32.08
C ASP A 107 2.34 10.26 -33.60
N GLY A 108 1.12 10.10 -34.08
CA GLY A 108 0.85 9.93 -35.52
C GLY A 108 1.34 8.59 -36.10
N LYS A 109 1.62 7.55 -35.28
CA LYS A 109 2.13 6.25 -35.72
C LYS A 109 1.32 5.10 -35.16
N LEU A 110 1.17 4.06 -35.96
CA LEU A 110 0.73 2.73 -35.52
C LEU A 110 1.96 1.96 -35.03
N LEU A 111 2.01 1.69 -33.74
CA LEU A 111 3.16 1.03 -33.09
C LEU A 111 3.09 -0.49 -33.16
N GLY A 112 1.87 -1.07 -33.11
CA GLY A 112 1.68 -2.51 -33.12
C GLY A 112 0.21 -2.91 -33.15
N LEU A 113 -0.04 -4.16 -33.53
CA LEU A 113 -1.35 -4.78 -33.56
C LEU A 113 -1.31 -6.06 -32.72
N VAL A 114 -2.11 -6.11 -31.65
CA VAL A 114 -2.20 -7.28 -30.78
C VAL A 114 -3.52 -8.02 -31.05
N PRO A 115 -3.51 -9.20 -31.69
CA PRO A 115 -4.73 -9.94 -31.97
C PRO A 115 -5.20 -10.73 -30.75
N LYS A 116 -6.52 -10.82 -30.56
CA LYS A 116 -7.18 -11.66 -29.56
C LYS A 116 -6.80 -13.12 -29.74
N ARG A 117 -6.38 -13.76 -28.65
CA ARG A 117 -5.96 -15.18 -28.70
C ARG A 117 -7.13 -16.13 -28.57
N TRP A 118 -7.93 -15.91 -27.54
CA TRP A 118 -9.03 -16.78 -27.18
C TRP A 118 -10.34 -16.21 -27.70
N ILE A 119 -10.91 -16.90 -28.71
CA ILE A 119 -12.13 -16.46 -29.37
C ILE A 119 -13.30 -17.20 -28.73
N PRO A 120 -14.18 -16.52 -27.95
CA PRO A 120 -15.32 -17.15 -27.32
C PRO A 120 -16.33 -17.60 -28.38
N ASN A 121 -16.80 -18.86 -28.26
CA ASN A 121 -17.79 -19.45 -29.14
C ASN A 121 -18.68 -20.40 -28.34
N TYR A 122 -19.29 -19.89 -27.32
CA TYR A 122 -20.17 -20.60 -26.38
C TYR A 122 -21.22 -19.63 -25.82
N SER A 123 -22.36 -20.16 -25.32
CA SER A 123 -23.50 -19.41 -24.80
C SER A 123 -23.92 -18.29 -25.77
N GLU A 124 -23.90 -17.05 -25.31
CA GLU A 124 -24.21 -15.82 -26.04
C GLU A 124 -23.11 -15.40 -27.02
N PHE A 125 -21.91 -15.97 -26.92
CA PHE A 125 -20.76 -15.57 -27.74
C PHE A 125 -20.61 -16.53 -28.96
N TYR A 126 -20.43 -15.92 -30.13
CA TYR A 126 -20.18 -16.65 -31.40
C TYR A 126 -19.13 -15.95 -32.27
N GLU A 127 -18.12 -15.36 -31.64
CA GLU A 127 -17.02 -14.64 -32.32
C GLU A 127 -16.25 -15.57 -33.30
N GLY A 128 -16.16 -16.87 -33.00
CA GLY A 128 -15.52 -17.87 -33.84
C GLY A 128 -16.16 -18.01 -35.24
N ARG A 129 -17.36 -17.44 -35.48
CA ARG A 129 -17.99 -17.32 -36.78
C ARG A 129 -17.28 -16.31 -37.69
N TYR A 130 -16.67 -15.27 -37.09
CA TYR A 130 -16.09 -14.14 -37.83
C TYR A 130 -14.57 -14.08 -37.71
N PHE A 131 -14.05 -14.24 -36.49
CA PHE A 131 -12.66 -13.99 -36.14
C PHE A 131 -11.84 -15.27 -35.96
N ASN A 132 -10.58 -15.19 -36.37
CA ASN A 132 -9.58 -16.23 -36.17
C ASN A 132 -8.75 -15.93 -34.92
N PRO A 133 -8.28 -16.95 -34.18
CA PRO A 133 -7.36 -16.79 -33.07
C PRO A 133 -6.04 -16.11 -33.50
N GLY A 134 -5.56 -15.20 -32.72
CA GLY A 134 -4.22 -14.62 -32.86
C GLY A 134 -3.12 -15.67 -32.65
N TRP A 135 -1.93 -15.38 -33.15
CA TRP A 135 -0.73 -16.21 -32.98
C TRP A 135 0.28 -15.54 -32.04
N GLU A 136 1.16 -16.34 -31.46
CA GLU A 136 2.10 -15.88 -30.45
C GLU A 136 3.19 -14.96 -31.01
N LYS A 137 3.97 -15.46 -31.99
CA LYS A 137 5.16 -14.76 -32.50
C LYS A 137 4.77 -13.55 -33.35
N ALA A 138 5.31 -12.37 -33.02
CA ALA A 138 5.10 -11.18 -33.81
C ALA A 138 5.69 -11.32 -35.23
N ILE A 139 4.92 -10.92 -36.23
CA ILE A 139 5.32 -10.80 -37.65
C ILE A 139 5.17 -9.34 -38.07
N ASP A 140 5.93 -8.92 -39.07
CA ASP A 140 5.79 -7.57 -39.61
C ASP A 140 4.70 -7.55 -40.69
N VAL A 141 3.75 -6.61 -40.57
CA VAL A 141 2.69 -6.34 -41.54
C VAL A 141 2.87 -4.95 -42.14
N SER A 142 2.56 -4.81 -43.43
CA SER A 142 2.70 -3.51 -44.11
C SER A 142 1.54 -2.57 -43.74
N TRP A 143 1.87 -1.35 -43.34
CA TRP A 143 0.94 -0.27 -43.06
C TRP A 143 1.48 1.05 -43.62
N ASP A 144 0.77 1.67 -44.57
CA ASP A 144 1.06 2.99 -45.13
C ASP A 144 2.57 3.24 -45.44
N GLY A 145 3.24 2.22 -45.99
CA GLY A 145 4.63 2.32 -46.42
C GLY A 145 5.68 1.94 -45.37
N TYR A 146 5.30 1.56 -44.15
CA TYR A 146 6.20 1.04 -43.14
C TYR A 146 5.72 -0.31 -42.55
N GLN A 147 6.61 -0.98 -41.82
CA GLN A 147 6.32 -2.26 -41.22
C GLN A 147 5.88 -2.08 -39.75
N VAL A 148 4.80 -2.78 -39.36
CA VAL A 148 4.23 -2.75 -38.01
C VAL A 148 4.20 -4.17 -37.49
N PRO A 149 4.67 -4.45 -36.27
CA PRO A 149 4.56 -5.78 -35.70
C PRO A 149 3.11 -6.13 -35.37
N MET A 150 2.71 -7.37 -35.72
CA MET A 150 1.40 -7.95 -35.38
C MET A 150 1.59 -9.32 -34.74
N GLY A 151 1.02 -9.54 -33.56
CA GLY A 151 1.10 -10.79 -32.81
C GLY A 151 0.86 -10.56 -31.33
N MET A 152 0.72 -11.63 -30.56
CA MET A 152 0.48 -11.53 -29.12
C MET A 152 1.74 -11.15 -28.32
N LYS A 153 2.91 -11.70 -28.72
CA LYS A 153 4.17 -11.47 -28.02
C LYS A 153 4.81 -10.14 -28.44
N ILE A 154 4.06 -9.05 -28.21
CA ILE A 154 4.53 -7.67 -28.35
C ILE A 154 4.43 -6.99 -26.99
N LEU A 155 5.51 -6.30 -26.58
CA LEU A 155 5.53 -5.43 -25.42
C LEU A 155 5.96 -4.03 -25.84
N PHE A 156 5.25 -3.03 -25.33
CA PHE A 156 5.55 -1.62 -25.57
C PHE A 156 6.38 -1.10 -24.39
N SER A 157 7.64 -0.76 -24.64
CA SER A 157 8.61 -0.35 -23.63
C SER A 157 8.86 1.16 -23.71
N CYS A 158 8.68 1.85 -22.60
CA CYS A 158 8.96 3.28 -22.55
C CYS A 158 10.45 3.55 -22.37
N ASP A 159 11.05 4.34 -23.28
CA ASP A 159 12.50 4.60 -23.26
C ASP A 159 12.92 5.60 -22.17
N ASN A 160 12.01 6.44 -21.72
CA ASN A 160 12.31 7.53 -20.79
C ASN A 160 11.58 7.46 -19.44
N VAL A 161 10.84 6.37 -19.17
CA VAL A 161 10.23 6.05 -17.87
C VAL A 161 10.65 4.63 -17.49
N GLU A 162 11.45 4.54 -16.45
CA GLU A 162 11.98 3.27 -15.97
C GLU A 162 10.86 2.31 -15.57
N ASN A 163 11.00 1.04 -15.93
CA ASN A 163 10.05 -0.03 -15.62
C ASN A 163 8.62 0.17 -16.16
N LEU A 164 8.40 1.07 -17.12
CA LEU A 164 7.13 1.17 -17.82
C LEU A 164 7.15 0.29 -19.07
N VAL A 165 6.56 -0.90 -18.94
CA VAL A 165 6.39 -1.86 -20.03
C VAL A 165 4.95 -2.30 -20.10
N VAL A 166 4.30 -2.12 -21.25
CA VAL A 166 2.87 -2.36 -21.46
C VAL A 166 2.65 -3.60 -22.32
N GLY A 167 1.85 -4.54 -21.83
CA GLY A 167 1.33 -5.67 -22.58
C GLY A 167 -0.17 -5.53 -22.80
N ALA A 168 -0.68 -6.04 -23.93
CA ALA A 168 -2.10 -5.97 -24.26
C ALA A 168 -2.71 -7.36 -24.42
N GLU A 169 -3.94 -7.53 -23.95
CA GLU A 169 -4.81 -8.68 -24.19
C GLU A 169 -6.25 -8.20 -24.41
N ILE A 170 -7.13 -9.05 -24.92
CA ILE A 170 -8.48 -8.64 -25.35
C ILE A 170 -9.54 -9.51 -24.70
N CYS A 171 -10.41 -8.91 -23.90
CA CYS A 171 -11.65 -9.45 -23.34
C CYS A 171 -11.48 -10.89 -22.81
N GLU A 172 -11.92 -11.90 -23.57
CA GLU A 172 -11.88 -13.33 -23.21
C GLU A 172 -10.49 -13.81 -22.77
N ASP A 173 -9.44 -13.17 -23.27
CA ASP A 173 -8.07 -13.54 -22.93
C ASP A 173 -7.80 -13.55 -21.40
N VAL A 174 -8.49 -12.70 -20.62
CA VAL A 174 -8.34 -12.70 -19.14
C VAL A 174 -9.19 -13.77 -18.44
N TRP A 175 -10.23 -14.29 -19.10
CA TRP A 175 -11.18 -15.24 -18.50
C TRP A 175 -10.70 -16.70 -18.55
N VAL A 176 -9.75 -17.00 -19.43
CA VAL A 176 -9.22 -18.35 -19.64
C VAL A 176 -8.30 -18.80 -18.50
N LEU A 177 -8.04 -20.10 -18.43
CA LEU A 177 -7.16 -20.71 -17.43
C LEU A 177 -5.74 -20.12 -17.44
N ASN A 178 -5.20 -19.83 -18.64
CA ASN A 178 -3.86 -19.29 -18.84
C ASN A 178 -3.92 -18.01 -19.69
N PRO A 179 -4.22 -16.85 -19.08
CA PRO A 179 -4.25 -15.56 -19.77
C PRO A 179 -2.90 -15.17 -20.38
N PRO A 180 -2.86 -14.51 -21.56
CA PRO A 180 -1.62 -13.97 -22.13
C PRO A 180 -0.86 -13.05 -21.19
N SER A 181 -1.54 -12.30 -20.35
CA SER A 181 -0.95 -11.40 -19.36
C SER A 181 0.02 -12.10 -18.39
N ILE A 182 -0.09 -13.41 -18.15
CA ILE A 182 0.87 -14.19 -17.36
C ILE A 182 2.24 -14.17 -18.04
N ALA A 183 2.28 -14.51 -19.33
CA ALA A 183 3.51 -14.49 -20.11
C ALA A 183 4.04 -13.06 -20.32
N HIS A 184 3.15 -12.08 -20.51
CA HIS A 184 3.54 -10.66 -20.61
C HIS A 184 4.23 -10.17 -19.33
N ALA A 185 3.67 -10.47 -18.16
CA ALA A 185 4.24 -10.08 -16.88
C ALA A 185 5.58 -10.80 -16.62
N SER A 186 5.69 -12.08 -16.94
CA SER A 186 6.94 -12.84 -16.87
C SER A 186 8.02 -12.25 -17.79
N ALA A 187 7.65 -11.81 -18.99
CA ALA A 187 8.55 -11.15 -19.94
C ALA A 187 8.89 -9.67 -19.56
N GLY A 188 8.28 -9.14 -18.49
CA GLY A 188 8.61 -7.83 -17.91
C GLY A 188 7.52 -6.77 -17.99
N ALA A 189 6.31 -7.07 -18.49
CA ALA A 189 5.22 -6.10 -18.49
C ALA A 189 4.84 -5.70 -17.05
N THR A 190 4.79 -4.41 -16.77
CA THR A 190 4.35 -3.83 -15.49
C THR A 190 2.93 -3.27 -15.56
N VAL A 191 2.44 -3.06 -16.77
CA VAL A 191 1.10 -2.60 -17.08
C VAL A 191 0.46 -3.56 -18.08
N ILE A 192 -0.73 -4.04 -17.78
CA ILE A 192 -1.56 -4.82 -18.71
C ILE A 192 -2.77 -3.96 -19.09
N VAL A 193 -3.03 -3.88 -20.38
CA VAL A 193 -4.23 -3.24 -20.92
C VAL A 193 -5.15 -4.31 -21.51
N ASN A 194 -6.46 -4.15 -21.28
CA ASN A 194 -7.46 -5.06 -21.82
C ASN A 194 -8.58 -4.26 -22.48
N CYS A 195 -8.65 -4.37 -23.82
CA CYS A 195 -9.78 -3.88 -24.60
C CYS A 195 -10.91 -4.91 -24.52
N SER A 196 -12.04 -4.59 -23.93
CA SER A 196 -13.09 -5.57 -23.62
C SER A 196 -14.48 -5.17 -24.16
N ALA A 197 -15.28 -6.19 -24.47
CA ALA A 197 -16.71 -6.06 -24.72
C ALA A 197 -17.43 -7.21 -23.97
N SER A 198 -17.44 -7.10 -22.66
CA SER A 198 -18.09 -8.06 -21.77
C SER A 198 -19.48 -7.57 -21.43
N ASP A 199 -20.49 -8.36 -21.77
CA ASP A 199 -21.90 -8.11 -21.49
C ASP A 199 -22.21 -8.13 -19.99
N GLU A 200 -23.40 -7.68 -19.63
CA GLU A 200 -23.90 -7.68 -18.26
C GLU A 200 -24.96 -8.74 -18.03
N VAL A 201 -24.67 -9.66 -17.12
CA VAL A 201 -25.65 -10.53 -16.49
C VAL A 201 -25.56 -10.40 -14.97
N THR A 202 -26.61 -10.76 -14.26
CA THR A 202 -26.67 -10.61 -12.79
C THR A 202 -25.48 -11.33 -12.12
N GLY A 203 -24.70 -10.61 -11.33
CA GLY A 203 -23.51 -11.13 -10.60
C GLY A 203 -22.20 -11.09 -11.38
N LYS A 204 -22.21 -10.90 -12.70
CA LYS A 204 -20.98 -10.89 -13.54
C LYS A 204 -20.06 -9.71 -13.20
N SER A 205 -20.60 -8.56 -12.84
CA SER A 205 -19.85 -7.38 -12.44
C SER A 205 -18.93 -7.64 -11.23
N GLU A 206 -19.44 -8.31 -10.19
CA GLU A 206 -18.65 -8.66 -9.00
C GLU A 206 -17.57 -9.70 -9.33
N TYR A 207 -17.89 -10.67 -10.18
CA TYR A 207 -16.93 -11.65 -10.66
C TYR A 207 -15.83 -10.98 -11.50
N ARG A 208 -16.19 -10.10 -12.44
CA ARG A 208 -15.25 -9.31 -13.26
C ARG A 208 -14.31 -8.49 -12.37
N ARG A 209 -14.86 -7.80 -11.39
CA ARG A 209 -14.10 -7.02 -10.42
C ARG A 209 -13.09 -7.89 -9.65
N SER A 210 -13.52 -9.06 -9.18
CA SER A 210 -12.66 -10.01 -8.48
C SER A 210 -11.57 -10.58 -9.39
N LEU A 211 -11.92 -10.88 -10.64
CA LEU A 211 -10.99 -11.41 -11.64
C LEU A 211 -9.88 -10.40 -11.95
N ILE A 212 -10.23 -9.15 -12.27
CA ILE A 212 -9.26 -8.11 -12.61
C ILE A 212 -8.36 -7.77 -11.42
N SER A 213 -8.95 -7.61 -10.23
CA SER A 213 -8.19 -7.40 -8.99
C SER A 213 -7.24 -8.57 -8.71
N GLY A 214 -7.74 -9.80 -8.80
CA GLY A 214 -6.93 -11.02 -8.59
C GLY A 214 -5.81 -11.19 -9.61
N GLN A 215 -6.06 -10.86 -10.89
CA GLN A 215 -5.03 -10.92 -11.94
C GLN A 215 -3.96 -9.85 -11.71
N SER A 216 -4.33 -8.62 -11.40
CA SER A 216 -3.41 -7.55 -11.03
C SER A 216 -2.53 -7.92 -9.82
N ALA A 217 -3.12 -8.53 -8.78
CA ALA A 217 -2.40 -9.00 -7.58
C ALA A 217 -1.40 -10.10 -7.91
N ARG A 218 -1.84 -11.15 -8.63
CA ARG A 218 -0.99 -12.30 -8.98
C ARG A 218 0.20 -11.91 -9.84
N LEU A 219 -0.01 -11.00 -10.79
CA LEU A 219 1.02 -10.55 -11.73
C LEU A 219 1.87 -9.38 -11.19
N LEU A 220 1.55 -8.84 -10.01
CA LEU A 220 2.20 -7.64 -9.48
C LEU A 220 2.32 -6.55 -10.54
N CYS A 221 1.18 -6.18 -11.14
CA CYS A 221 1.09 -5.22 -12.23
C CYS A 221 -0.06 -4.23 -12.03
N ALA A 222 -0.03 -3.13 -12.78
CA ALA A 222 -1.24 -2.36 -13.03
C ALA A 222 -2.05 -3.04 -14.13
N TYR A 223 -3.38 -3.08 -13.98
CA TYR A 223 -4.29 -3.66 -14.95
C TYR A 223 -5.36 -2.64 -15.32
N ILE A 224 -5.45 -2.30 -16.61
CA ILE A 224 -6.36 -1.29 -17.15
C ILE A 224 -7.36 -2.00 -18.05
N TYR A 225 -8.60 -2.05 -17.60
CA TYR A 225 -9.70 -2.74 -18.27
C TYR A 225 -10.73 -1.73 -18.76
N ALA A 226 -10.93 -1.65 -20.08
CA ALA A 226 -11.92 -0.79 -20.72
C ALA A 226 -13.03 -1.64 -21.34
N ASN A 227 -14.29 -1.43 -20.95
CA ASN A 227 -15.41 -2.25 -21.37
C ASN A 227 -16.37 -1.50 -22.31
N ALA A 228 -16.98 -2.21 -23.24
CA ALA A 228 -18.06 -1.69 -24.08
C ALA A 228 -19.28 -1.27 -23.23
N GLY A 229 -20.00 -0.27 -23.68
CA GLY A 229 -21.15 0.32 -22.99
C GLY A 229 -22.31 0.66 -23.90
N GLU A 230 -22.89 1.82 -23.69
CA GLU A 230 -24.03 2.30 -24.46
C GLU A 230 -23.72 2.45 -25.95
N GLY A 231 -24.68 2.10 -26.79
CA GLY A 231 -24.58 2.19 -28.25
C GLY A 231 -24.35 0.86 -28.94
N GLU A 232 -23.91 -0.16 -28.21
CA GLU A 232 -23.91 -1.54 -28.74
C GLU A 232 -25.34 -2.07 -28.94
N SER A 233 -25.52 -2.99 -29.88
CA SER A 233 -26.86 -3.55 -30.16
C SER A 233 -27.35 -4.37 -28.97
N SER A 234 -28.58 -4.11 -28.58
CA SER A 234 -29.28 -4.80 -27.48
C SER A 234 -30.18 -5.95 -27.96
N GLN A 235 -29.76 -6.73 -28.95
CA GLN A 235 -30.56 -7.87 -29.42
C GLN A 235 -30.84 -8.84 -28.27
N ASP A 236 -29.80 -9.48 -27.74
CA ASP A 236 -29.90 -10.40 -26.60
C ASP A 236 -28.98 -9.98 -25.44
N LEU A 237 -28.06 -9.03 -25.64
CA LEU A 237 -27.03 -8.61 -24.71
C LEU A 237 -27.14 -7.12 -24.37
N VAL A 238 -26.71 -6.78 -23.17
CA VAL A 238 -26.54 -5.39 -22.74
C VAL A 238 -25.11 -5.22 -22.23
N PHE A 239 -24.45 -4.12 -22.60
CA PHE A 239 -23.10 -3.81 -22.20
C PHE A 239 -23.12 -2.68 -21.14
N GLY A 240 -22.36 -2.86 -20.07
CA GLY A 240 -22.48 -2.01 -18.89
C GLY A 240 -21.43 -0.90 -18.77
N GLY A 241 -20.43 -0.85 -19.62
CA GLY A 241 -19.37 0.17 -19.56
C GLY A 241 -18.52 0.13 -18.28
N GLN A 242 -18.48 -0.99 -17.57
CA GLN A 242 -17.68 -1.11 -16.33
C GLN A 242 -16.18 -1.12 -16.65
N ASN A 243 -15.56 0.04 -16.51
CA ASN A 243 -14.10 0.21 -16.58
C ASN A 243 -13.47 -0.02 -15.21
N ILE A 244 -12.28 -0.63 -15.18
CA ILE A 244 -11.58 -0.93 -13.92
C ILE A 244 -10.08 -0.64 -14.10
N ILE A 245 -9.51 0.12 -13.18
CA ILE A 245 -8.05 0.31 -13.07
C ILE A 245 -7.62 -0.29 -11.72
N ALA A 246 -6.78 -1.32 -11.77
CA ALA A 246 -6.27 -2.00 -10.59
C ALA A 246 -4.74 -1.94 -10.53
N GLU A 247 -4.17 -1.94 -9.34
CA GLU A 247 -2.72 -2.00 -9.08
C GLU A 247 -2.44 -2.98 -7.94
N ASN A 248 -1.70 -4.04 -8.24
CA ASN A 248 -1.33 -5.05 -7.23
C ASN A 248 -2.52 -5.47 -6.34
N GLY A 249 -3.66 -5.77 -6.98
CA GLY A 249 -4.88 -6.24 -6.33
C GLY A 249 -5.80 -5.15 -5.75
N ASN A 250 -5.37 -3.91 -5.71
CA ASN A 250 -6.20 -2.81 -5.26
C ASN A 250 -6.90 -2.15 -6.45
N ILE A 251 -8.21 -2.00 -6.38
CA ILE A 251 -8.96 -1.18 -7.34
C ILE A 251 -8.67 0.29 -7.02
N LEU A 252 -8.05 1.00 -7.97
CA LEU A 252 -7.75 2.41 -7.84
C LEU A 252 -8.90 3.30 -8.33
N SER A 253 -9.57 2.85 -9.41
CA SER A 253 -10.72 3.54 -9.98
C SER A 253 -11.63 2.53 -10.68
N GLU A 254 -12.92 2.75 -10.61
CA GLU A 254 -13.97 1.93 -11.23
C GLU A 254 -15.10 2.84 -11.67
N SER A 255 -15.62 2.65 -12.91
CA SER A 255 -16.76 3.41 -13.40
C SER A 255 -18.08 2.88 -12.86
N ALA A 256 -19.10 3.73 -12.83
CA ALA A 256 -20.48 3.29 -12.68
C ALA A 256 -20.86 2.37 -13.86
N ARG A 257 -21.79 1.44 -13.61
CA ARG A 257 -22.34 0.60 -14.67
C ARG A 257 -23.50 1.32 -15.36
N PHE A 258 -23.67 1.02 -16.64
CA PHE A 258 -24.72 1.57 -17.51
C PHE A 258 -24.57 3.07 -17.76
N GLU A 259 -23.34 3.55 -17.66
CA GLU A 259 -22.94 4.91 -17.98
C GLU A 259 -21.63 4.88 -18.78
N ASN A 260 -21.56 5.70 -19.83
CA ASN A 260 -20.33 5.89 -20.59
C ASN A 260 -19.42 6.87 -19.85
N GLN A 261 -18.27 6.42 -19.41
CA GLN A 261 -17.36 7.21 -18.57
C GLN A 261 -15.90 6.99 -18.95
N THR A 262 -15.09 8.03 -18.73
CA THR A 262 -13.63 7.91 -18.69
C THR A 262 -13.15 8.03 -17.25
N ILE A 263 -12.56 6.97 -16.74
CA ILE A 263 -11.90 6.93 -15.44
C ILE A 263 -10.39 7.07 -15.57
N CYS A 264 -9.77 7.70 -14.59
CA CYS A 264 -8.32 7.84 -14.49
C CYS A 264 -7.83 7.36 -13.13
N ALA A 265 -6.56 6.94 -13.08
CA ALA A 265 -5.85 6.66 -11.83
C ALA A 265 -4.35 6.88 -12.00
N ASP A 266 -3.69 7.26 -10.91
CA ASP A 266 -2.24 7.36 -10.84
C ASP A 266 -1.66 6.03 -10.33
N ILE A 267 -0.98 5.27 -11.19
CA ILE A 267 -0.31 4.02 -10.83
C ILE A 267 1.13 4.28 -10.38
N ASP A 268 1.66 3.45 -9.49
CA ASP A 268 2.99 3.57 -8.91
C ASP A 268 3.91 2.43 -9.38
N LEU A 269 4.73 2.69 -10.39
CA LEU A 269 5.67 1.71 -10.96
C LEU A 269 6.76 1.29 -9.97
N GLU A 270 7.25 2.20 -9.12
CA GLU A 270 8.27 1.85 -8.10
C GLU A 270 7.69 0.89 -7.05
N ARG A 271 6.40 1.01 -6.72
CA ARG A 271 5.71 0.06 -5.86
C ARG A 271 5.69 -1.34 -6.47
N LEU A 272 5.33 -1.45 -7.74
CA LEU A 272 5.28 -2.73 -8.47
C LEU A 272 6.67 -3.37 -8.56
N GLU A 273 7.69 -2.56 -8.87
CA GLU A 273 9.08 -3.01 -8.89
C GLU A 273 9.53 -3.56 -7.53
N CYS A 274 9.24 -2.82 -6.45
CA CYS A 274 9.60 -3.24 -5.10
C CYS A 274 8.95 -4.58 -4.73
N GLU A 275 7.67 -4.75 -5.03
CA GLU A 275 6.94 -5.99 -4.75
C GLU A 275 7.54 -7.17 -5.52
N ARG A 276 7.84 -7.01 -6.81
CA ARG A 276 8.48 -8.04 -7.63
C ARG A 276 9.87 -8.40 -7.12
N ARG A 277 10.70 -7.41 -6.76
CA ARG A 277 12.05 -7.60 -6.22
C ARG A 277 12.05 -8.34 -4.87
N ARG A 278 11.03 -8.11 -4.04
CA ARG A 278 10.88 -8.80 -2.75
C ARG A 278 10.37 -10.22 -2.86
N MET A 279 9.58 -10.51 -3.89
CA MET A 279 9.03 -11.84 -4.12
C MET A 279 10.02 -12.70 -4.92
N THR A 280 10.92 -13.39 -4.23
CA THR A 280 11.98 -14.22 -4.87
C THR A 280 11.44 -15.36 -5.73
N THR A 281 10.16 -15.69 -5.60
CA THR A 281 9.45 -16.68 -6.43
C THR A 281 8.76 -16.06 -7.65
N TYR A 282 8.86 -14.73 -7.85
CA TYR A 282 8.35 -14.08 -9.05
C TYR A 282 9.26 -14.44 -10.24
N GLN A 283 8.69 -15.12 -11.22
CA GLN A 283 9.45 -15.58 -12.39
C GLN A 283 9.57 -14.47 -13.44
N THR A 284 10.77 -14.36 -14.04
CA THR A 284 11.07 -13.44 -15.14
C THR A 284 11.68 -14.25 -16.28
N GLU A 285 10.84 -14.76 -17.17
CA GLU A 285 11.22 -15.69 -18.24
C GLU A 285 10.59 -15.28 -19.58
N GLY A 286 11.13 -15.78 -20.68
CA GLY A 286 10.54 -15.67 -22.01
C GLY A 286 10.64 -14.29 -22.66
N ARG A 287 11.48 -13.39 -22.13
CA ARG A 287 11.67 -12.05 -22.68
C ARG A 287 12.21 -12.08 -24.12
N GLU A 288 13.03 -13.04 -24.43
CA GLU A 288 13.63 -13.28 -25.75
C GLU A 288 12.63 -13.64 -26.84
N ASP A 289 11.46 -14.14 -26.47
CA ASP A 289 10.38 -14.47 -27.40
C ASP A 289 9.56 -13.25 -27.84
N TYR A 290 9.75 -12.11 -27.16
CA TYR A 290 8.93 -10.92 -27.37
C TYR A 290 9.58 -9.92 -28.32
N ARG A 291 8.73 -9.27 -29.12
CA ARG A 291 9.09 -8.04 -29.84
C ARG A 291 8.85 -6.85 -28.93
N PHE A 292 9.92 -6.13 -28.61
CA PHE A 292 9.82 -4.87 -27.88
C PHE A 292 9.66 -3.72 -28.87
N VAL A 293 8.65 -2.88 -28.64
CA VAL A 293 8.38 -1.67 -29.40
C VAL A 293 8.57 -0.48 -28.49
N SER A 294 9.51 0.39 -28.86
CA SER A 294 9.83 1.59 -28.07
C SER A 294 8.79 2.70 -28.24
N PHE A 295 8.51 3.39 -27.14
CA PHE A 295 7.76 4.64 -27.12
C PHE A 295 8.33 5.60 -26.07
N THR A 296 7.93 6.87 -26.14
CA THR A 296 8.37 7.88 -25.16
C THR A 296 7.19 8.66 -24.64
N LEU A 297 7.29 9.16 -23.41
CA LEU A 297 6.29 10.03 -22.80
C LEU A 297 6.84 11.43 -22.54
N ASP A 298 5.99 12.45 -22.71
CA ASP A 298 6.31 13.78 -22.25
C ASP A 298 6.44 13.79 -20.73
N ARG A 299 7.56 14.33 -20.23
CA ARG A 299 7.77 14.49 -18.80
C ARG A 299 7.06 15.75 -18.29
N LYS A 300 5.74 15.81 -18.42
CA LYS A 300 4.93 16.91 -17.87
C LYS A 300 4.78 16.75 -16.35
N PRO A 301 4.63 17.87 -15.61
CA PRO A 301 4.24 17.82 -14.21
C PRO A 301 2.92 17.06 -14.05
N LEU A 302 2.88 16.12 -13.10
CA LEU A 302 1.66 15.41 -12.74
C LEU A 302 1.24 15.89 -11.35
N ALA A 303 0.09 16.52 -11.22
CA ALA A 303 -0.58 16.68 -9.95
C ALA A 303 -1.15 15.32 -9.55
N LEU A 304 -0.65 14.75 -8.46
CA LEU A 304 -1.05 13.42 -8.04
C LEU A 304 -2.48 13.48 -7.46
N GLU A 305 -3.43 12.80 -8.10
CA GLU A 305 -4.83 12.69 -7.64
C GLU A 305 -5.05 11.46 -6.75
N ARG A 306 -4.06 10.58 -6.66
CA ARG A 306 -4.11 9.41 -5.81
C ARG A 306 -4.22 9.83 -4.34
N ALA A 307 -5.23 9.31 -3.64
CA ALA A 307 -5.35 9.49 -2.21
C ALA A 307 -4.19 8.79 -1.48
N ILE A 308 -3.49 9.53 -0.64
CA ILE A 308 -2.42 9.01 0.21
C ILE A 308 -2.93 8.96 1.64
N ASP A 309 -3.01 7.76 2.18
CA ASP A 309 -3.49 7.52 3.53
C ASP A 309 -2.46 8.01 4.57
N PRO A 310 -2.80 8.96 5.45
CA PRO A 310 -1.90 9.45 6.49
C PRO A 310 -1.61 8.41 7.58
N THR A 311 -2.49 7.42 7.75
CA THR A 311 -2.35 6.38 8.78
C THR A 311 -2.42 4.97 8.18
N PRO A 312 -1.45 4.59 7.32
CA PRO A 312 -1.56 3.42 6.44
C PRO A 312 -1.58 2.06 7.16
N PHE A 313 -1.30 2.03 8.46
CA PHE A 313 -1.44 0.83 9.30
C PHE A 313 -2.83 0.66 9.92
N VAL A 314 -3.66 1.72 9.91
CA VAL A 314 -4.98 1.74 10.56
C VAL A 314 -6.06 1.35 9.55
N PRO A 315 -6.98 0.43 9.87
CA PRO A 315 -8.10 0.11 8.99
C PRO A 315 -9.17 1.21 9.04
N HIS A 316 -9.39 1.91 7.93
CA HIS A 316 -10.36 3.02 7.84
C HIS A 316 -11.78 2.58 7.41
N ASP A 317 -11.90 1.46 6.70
CA ASP A 317 -13.20 0.95 6.26
C ASP A 317 -14.03 0.48 7.47
N ALA A 318 -15.12 1.18 7.75
CA ALA A 318 -16.02 0.89 8.86
C ALA A 318 -16.59 -0.54 8.82
N GLY A 319 -16.86 -1.09 7.63
CA GLY A 319 -17.35 -2.45 7.45
C GLY A 319 -16.32 -3.54 7.77
N SER A 320 -15.05 -3.26 7.57
CA SER A 320 -13.96 -4.21 7.83
C SER A 320 -13.22 -3.94 9.16
N ARG A 321 -13.41 -2.77 9.79
CA ARG A 321 -12.73 -2.34 11.01
C ARG A 321 -12.78 -3.41 12.11
N ASN A 322 -13.98 -3.82 12.47
CA ASN A 322 -14.18 -4.78 13.56
C ASN A 322 -13.52 -6.11 13.27
N ARG A 323 -13.65 -6.62 12.05
CA ARG A 323 -13.01 -7.87 11.62
C ARG A 323 -11.49 -7.78 11.68
N ARG A 324 -10.89 -6.69 11.19
CA ARG A 324 -9.44 -6.50 11.19
C ARG A 324 -8.87 -6.30 12.59
N CYS A 325 -9.54 -5.51 13.44
CA CYS A 325 -9.12 -5.34 14.84
C CYS A 325 -9.18 -6.66 15.60
N GLU A 326 -10.25 -7.44 15.41
CA GLU A 326 -10.41 -8.75 16.02
C GLU A 326 -9.34 -9.75 15.55
N GLU A 327 -9.00 -9.72 14.26
CA GLU A 327 -7.93 -10.51 13.68
C GLU A 327 -6.56 -10.17 14.31
N ILE A 328 -6.23 -8.88 14.43
CA ILE A 328 -4.97 -8.42 15.03
C ILE A 328 -4.88 -8.86 16.50
N LEU A 329 -5.91 -8.58 17.30
CA LEU A 329 -5.94 -9.00 18.71
C LEU A 329 -5.85 -10.52 18.86
N SER A 330 -6.46 -11.28 17.95
CA SER A 330 -6.39 -12.73 17.92
C SER A 330 -4.98 -13.23 17.60
N ILE A 331 -4.30 -12.63 16.61
CA ILE A 331 -2.91 -12.96 16.28
C ILE A 331 -2.00 -12.73 17.49
N GLN A 332 -2.13 -11.56 18.15
CA GLN A 332 -1.35 -11.24 19.35
C GLN A 332 -1.60 -12.26 20.48
N ALA A 333 -2.87 -12.52 20.80
CA ALA A 333 -3.25 -13.44 21.87
C ALA A 333 -2.84 -14.90 21.58
N MET A 334 -2.97 -15.36 20.34
CA MET A 334 -2.55 -16.72 19.94
C MET A 334 -1.04 -16.90 19.99
N GLY A 335 -0.26 -15.87 19.65
CA GLY A 335 1.19 -15.89 19.83
C GLY A 335 1.59 -16.09 21.29
N LEU A 336 1.02 -15.28 22.20
CA LEU A 336 1.26 -15.41 23.63
C LEU A 336 0.74 -16.73 24.20
N LYS A 337 -0.46 -17.15 23.82
CA LYS A 337 -1.04 -18.46 24.18
C LYS A 337 -0.09 -19.61 23.86
N LYS A 338 0.49 -19.60 22.65
CA LYS A 338 1.45 -20.64 22.24
C LYS A 338 2.70 -20.64 23.13
N ARG A 339 3.23 -19.45 23.47
CA ARG A 339 4.41 -19.30 24.33
C ARG A 339 4.14 -19.84 25.74
N LEU A 340 3.05 -19.42 26.38
CA LEU A 340 2.63 -19.88 27.72
C LEU A 340 2.41 -21.38 27.73
N LYS A 341 1.71 -21.95 26.73
CA LYS A 341 1.48 -23.39 26.64
C LYS A 341 2.77 -24.17 26.45
N HIS A 342 3.73 -23.67 25.68
CA HIS A 342 5.01 -24.33 25.41
C HIS A 342 5.91 -24.36 26.64
N THR A 343 5.99 -23.26 27.38
CA THR A 343 6.81 -23.15 28.60
C THR A 343 6.17 -23.80 29.83
N GLY A 344 4.88 -24.11 29.77
CA GLY A 344 4.10 -24.56 30.91
C GLY A 344 3.82 -23.47 31.96
N CYS A 345 4.17 -22.23 31.67
CA CYS A 345 3.93 -21.09 32.58
C CYS A 345 2.43 -20.81 32.72
N ARG A 346 1.97 -20.69 33.95
CA ARG A 346 0.58 -20.36 34.29
C ARG A 346 0.42 -18.94 34.84
N HIS A 347 1.50 -18.18 34.87
CA HIS A 347 1.52 -16.78 35.33
C HIS A 347 2.15 -15.90 34.28
N ALA A 348 1.70 -14.65 34.23
CA ALA A 348 2.32 -13.59 33.43
C ALA A 348 2.55 -12.37 34.32
N VAL A 349 3.62 -11.63 34.05
CA VAL A 349 3.95 -10.37 34.73
C VAL A 349 3.91 -9.26 33.68
N VAL A 350 3.11 -8.24 33.91
CA VAL A 350 2.95 -7.06 33.03
C VAL A 350 3.29 -5.81 33.84
N GLY A 351 4.25 -5.02 33.36
CA GLY A 351 4.45 -3.67 33.89
C GLY A 351 3.33 -2.76 33.41
N ILE A 352 2.51 -2.24 34.31
CA ILE A 352 1.36 -1.39 33.96
C ILE A 352 1.64 0.07 34.39
N SER A 353 1.86 0.95 33.39
CA SER A 353 2.04 2.38 33.62
C SER A 353 0.74 3.18 33.61
N GLY A 354 -0.34 2.60 33.04
CA GLY A 354 -1.57 3.31 32.74
C GLY A 354 -1.58 4.02 31.38
N GLY A 355 -0.50 3.86 30.59
CA GLY A 355 -0.41 4.34 29.22
C GLY A 355 -0.92 3.31 28.19
N LEU A 356 -1.01 3.74 26.92
CA LEU A 356 -1.61 2.96 25.81
C LEU A 356 -0.99 1.57 25.62
N ASP A 357 0.35 1.49 25.60
CA ASP A 357 1.06 0.26 25.25
C ASP A 357 0.89 -0.83 26.30
N SER A 358 1.03 -0.45 27.58
CA SER A 358 0.80 -1.36 28.70
C SER A 358 -0.67 -1.78 28.78
N THR A 359 -1.59 -0.90 28.45
CA THR A 359 -3.03 -1.19 28.36
C THR A 359 -3.29 -2.26 27.29
N LEU A 360 -2.82 -2.07 26.06
CA LEU A 360 -3.00 -3.08 25.00
C LEU A 360 -2.34 -4.41 25.36
N ALA A 361 -1.13 -4.39 25.93
CA ALA A 361 -0.45 -5.60 26.37
C ALA A 361 -1.23 -6.37 27.43
N LEU A 362 -1.86 -5.67 28.37
CA LEU A 362 -2.72 -6.30 29.39
C LEU A 362 -4.00 -6.88 28.77
N LEU A 363 -4.67 -6.18 27.87
CA LEU A 363 -5.85 -6.68 27.14
C LEU A 363 -5.54 -7.95 26.34
N VAL A 364 -4.41 -7.99 25.63
CA VAL A 364 -3.94 -9.17 24.89
C VAL A 364 -3.61 -10.32 25.85
N THR A 365 -3.00 -10.04 26.99
CA THR A 365 -2.63 -11.04 28.01
C THR A 365 -3.88 -11.66 28.60
N VAL A 366 -4.88 -10.86 28.98
CA VAL A 366 -6.18 -11.36 29.47
C VAL A 366 -6.83 -12.28 28.45
N ARG A 367 -6.86 -11.88 27.19
CA ARG A 367 -7.42 -12.69 26.11
C ARG A 367 -6.68 -14.02 25.93
N ALA A 368 -5.36 -14.03 26.04
CA ALA A 368 -4.55 -15.27 25.96
C ALA A 368 -4.84 -16.21 27.13
N PHE A 369 -5.05 -15.67 28.35
CA PHE A 369 -5.40 -16.44 29.55
C PHE A 369 -6.80 -17.04 29.44
N ASP A 370 -7.79 -16.25 28.98
CA ASP A 370 -9.14 -16.73 28.72
C ASP A 370 -9.14 -17.90 27.71
N LEU A 371 -8.36 -17.78 26.62
CA LEU A 371 -8.19 -18.83 25.61
C LEU A 371 -7.50 -20.11 26.14
N LEU A 372 -6.76 -20.02 27.26
CA LEU A 372 -6.11 -21.14 27.91
C LEU A 372 -6.93 -21.70 29.08
N GLY A 373 -8.01 -21.06 29.50
CA GLY A 373 -8.76 -21.38 30.70
C GLY A 373 -7.93 -21.21 31.98
N ILE A 374 -6.98 -20.26 31.97
CA ILE A 374 -6.17 -19.90 33.13
C ILE A 374 -6.86 -18.73 33.85
N PRO A 375 -7.03 -18.75 35.17
CA PRO A 375 -7.62 -17.66 35.93
C PRO A 375 -6.86 -16.33 35.68
N ARG A 376 -7.60 -15.24 35.49
CA ARG A 376 -7.01 -13.91 35.24
C ARG A 376 -6.22 -13.38 36.42
N GLU A 377 -6.51 -13.84 37.64
CA GLU A 377 -5.72 -13.53 38.86
C GLU A 377 -4.27 -13.98 38.75
N ASN A 378 -3.95 -14.90 37.85
CA ASN A 378 -2.59 -15.32 37.55
C ASN A 378 -1.81 -14.33 36.69
N ILE A 379 -2.45 -13.27 36.22
CA ILE A 379 -1.81 -12.13 35.59
C ILE A 379 -1.42 -11.14 36.68
N LEU A 380 -0.11 -10.99 36.95
CA LEU A 380 0.42 -10.03 37.89
C LEU A 380 0.71 -8.69 37.15
N SER A 381 -0.19 -7.75 37.29
CA SER A 381 0.01 -6.37 36.82
C SER A 381 0.79 -5.60 37.88
N VAL A 382 1.97 -5.09 37.52
CA VAL A 382 2.87 -4.40 38.46
C VAL A 382 2.93 -2.92 38.11
N THR A 383 2.43 -2.08 39.01
CA THR A 383 2.68 -0.62 38.96
C THR A 383 3.88 -0.27 39.82
N MET A 384 4.76 0.57 39.30
CA MET A 384 6.03 0.93 39.94
C MET A 384 6.21 2.42 39.99
N PRO A 385 5.54 3.10 40.95
CA PRO A 385 5.69 4.53 41.12
C PRO A 385 7.16 4.94 41.32
N CYS A 386 7.56 5.99 40.60
CA CYS A 386 8.86 6.64 40.74
C CYS A 386 8.69 8.15 40.61
N PHE A 387 9.76 8.89 40.37
CA PHE A 387 9.77 10.36 40.41
C PHE A 387 8.86 11.05 39.38
N GLY A 388 8.57 10.40 38.24
CA GLY A 388 7.77 10.95 37.15
C GLY A 388 6.32 10.42 37.05
N THR A 389 5.87 9.57 37.94
CA THR A 389 4.54 8.98 37.89
C THR A 389 3.47 9.98 38.26
N THR A 390 2.43 10.16 37.41
CA THR A 390 1.30 11.05 37.65
C THR A 390 0.12 10.33 38.31
N ASP A 391 -0.72 11.06 39.06
CA ASP A 391 -1.90 10.47 39.72
C ASP A 391 -2.89 9.86 38.69
N ARG A 392 -3.07 10.49 37.52
CA ARG A 392 -4.00 10.06 36.48
C ARG A 392 -3.60 8.70 35.93
N THR A 393 -2.36 8.54 35.47
CA THR A 393 -1.85 7.28 34.91
C THR A 393 -1.82 6.17 35.94
N TYR A 394 -1.45 6.49 37.19
CA TYR A 394 -1.51 5.53 38.29
C TYR A 394 -2.94 5.02 38.54
N GLN A 395 -3.94 5.93 38.59
CA GLN A 395 -5.33 5.55 38.78
C GLN A 395 -5.85 4.69 37.62
N ASN A 396 -5.49 5.03 36.38
CA ASN A 396 -5.83 4.24 35.21
C ASN A 396 -5.25 2.81 35.29
N ALA A 397 -3.99 2.67 35.67
CA ALA A 397 -3.36 1.36 35.87
C ALA A 397 -4.10 0.50 36.90
N CYS A 398 -4.44 1.10 38.04
CA CYS A 398 -5.11 0.42 39.15
C CYS A 398 -6.54 -0.01 38.77
N GLN A 399 -7.32 0.91 38.20
CA GLN A 399 -8.72 0.65 37.82
C GLN A 399 -8.82 -0.37 36.68
N LEU A 400 -7.99 -0.23 35.66
CA LEU A 400 -7.94 -1.16 34.53
C LEU A 400 -7.62 -2.58 34.98
N THR A 401 -6.57 -2.75 35.81
CA THR A 401 -6.16 -4.07 36.33
C THR A 401 -7.31 -4.73 37.11
N LYS A 402 -7.95 -3.98 38.00
CA LYS A 402 -9.07 -4.46 38.80
C LYS A 402 -10.26 -4.87 37.94
N LYS A 403 -10.63 -4.04 36.95
CA LYS A 403 -11.75 -4.30 36.05
C LYS A 403 -11.54 -5.53 35.18
N LEU A 404 -10.32 -5.77 34.75
CA LEU A 404 -9.97 -6.96 33.97
C LEU A 404 -9.84 -8.25 34.81
N GLY A 405 -9.89 -8.16 36.16
CA GLY A 405 -9.78 -9.30 37.06
C GLY A 405 -8.34 -9.79 37.24
N ALA A 406 -7.34 -8.99 36.89
CA ALA A 406 -5.93 -9.32 37.13
C ALA A 406 -5.48 -8.92 38.54
N THR A 407 -4.40 -9.50 39.03
CA THR A 407 -3.83 -9.18 40.34
C THR A 407 -2.94 -7.93 40.24
N LEU A 408 -3.26 -6.89 40.99
CA LEU A 408 -2.45 -5.69 41.08
C LEU A 408 -1.39 -5.81 42.16
N LYS A 409 -0.15 -5.47 41.85
CA LYS A 409 0.94 -5.28 42.79
C LYS A 409 1.59 -3.93 42.60
N GLU A 410 1.69 -3.17 43.69
CA GLU A 410 2.47 -1.94 43.73
C GLU A 410 3.87 -2.22 44.30
N VAL A 411 4.87 -1.63 43.66
CA VAL A 411 6.26 -1.67 44.14
C VAL A 411 6.85 -0.26 43.99
N ASP A 412 6.97 0.47 45.10
CA ASP A 412 7.68 1.75 45.13
C ASP A 412 9.18 1.51 44.91
N ILE A 413 9.71 2.05 43.82
CA ILE A 413 11.13 1.87 43.45
C ILE A 413 12.01 3.07 43.78
N ARG A 414 11.46 4.12 44.38
CA ARG A 414 12.19 5.40 44.66
C ARG A 414 13.41 5.16 45.52
N GLU A 415 13.30 4.40 46.61
CA GLU A 415 14.42 4.11 47.49
C GLU A 415 15.52 3.32 46.75
N ALA A 416 15.15 2.29 46.01
CA ALA A 416 16.10 1.47 45.24
C ALA A 416 16.86 2.30 44.19
N VAL A 417 16.16 3.20 43.48
CA VAL A 417 16.78 4.12 42.50
C VAL A 417 17.68 5.15 43.21
N THR A 418 17.28 5.66 44.35
CA THR A 418 18.09 6.61 45.13
C THR A 418 19.39 5.98 45.65
N ILE A 419 19.32 4.71 46.11
CA ILE A 419 20.53 3.97 46.50
C ILE A 419 21.43 3.77 45.28
N HIS A 420 20.85 3.38 44.13
CA HIS A 420 21.60 3.18 42.89
C HIS A 420 22.27 4.50 42.43
N PHE A 421 21.61 5.63 42.47
CA PHE A 421 22.21 6.94 42.16
C PHE A 421 23.44 7.21 43.03
N ARG A 422 23.33 6.95 44.34
CA ARG A 422 24.47 7.09 45.27
C ARG A 422 25.63 6.16 44.89
N ASP A 423 25.34 4.90 44.52
CA ASP A 423 26.37 3.90 44.20
C ASP A 423 27.12 4.23 42.90
N ILE A 424 26.48 4.95 41.96
CA ILE A 424 27.10 5.35 40.67
C ILE A 424 27.50 6.86 40.69
N GLU A 425 27.41 7.53 41.84
CA GLU A 425 27.75 8.95 41.99
C GLU A 425 26.92 9.89 41.07
N GLN A 426 25.67 9.51 40.75
CA GLN A 426 24.73 10.34 39.99
C GLN A 426 24.09 11.39 40.91
N ASP A 427 24.20 12.67 40.52
CA ASP A 427 23.48 13.76 41.20
C ASP A 427 21.97 13.66 40.86
N PRO A 428 21.10 13.45 41.86
CA PRO A 428 19.65 13.36 41.63
C PRO A 428 19.01 14.65 41.08
N SER A 429 19.68 15.77 41.13
CA SER A 429 19.20 17.05 40.54
C SER A 429 19.50 17.15 39.04
N VAL A 430 20.37 16.28 38.50
CA VAL A 430 20.72 16.24 37.07
C VAL A 430 19.82 15.23 36.38
N HIS A 431 18.80 15.70 35.68
CA HIS A 431 17.80 14.90 34.99
C HIS A 431 18.25 14.53 33.58
N ASP A 432 19.35 13.82 33.48
CA ASP A 432 19.96 13.35 32.21
C ASP A 432 19.51 11.92 31.85
N VAL A 433 20.09 11.39 30.77
CA VAL A 433 19.81 10.01 30.28
C VAL A 433 20.15 8.94 31.33
N THR A 434 21.08 9.20 32.27
CA THR A 434 21.42 8.29 33.36
C THR A 434 20.30 8.24 34.39
N TYR A 435 19.74 9.40 34.73
CA TYR A 435 18.60 9.52 35.62
C TYR A 435 17.37 8.75 35.09
N GLU A 436 17.04 8.94 33.82
CA GLU A 436 15.89 8.24 33.19
C GLU A 436 16.13 6.74 33.06
N ASN A 437 17.28 6.33 32.52
CA ASN A 437 17.57 4.92 32.26
C ASN A 437 17.71 4.08 33.54
N SER A 438 18.16 4.66 34.63
CA SER A 438 18.25 3.96 35.91
C SER A 438 16.88 3.56 36.44
N GLN A 439 15.88 4.42 36.30
CA GLN A 439 14.50 4.11 36.67
C GLN A 439 13.90 3.01 35.78
N ALA A 440 14.09 3.11 34.48
CA ALA A 440 13.57 2.10 33.53
C ALA A 440 14.19 0.72 33.78
N ARG A 441 15.51 0.65 34.03
CA ARG A 441 16.18 -0.63 34.36
C ARG A 441 15.74 -1.20 35.69
N GLN A 442 15.51 -0.37 36.71
CA GLN A 442 15.01 -0.80 38.00
C GLN A 442 13.61 -1.42 37.88
N ARG A 443 12.72 -0.82 37.06
CA ARG A 443 11.41 -1.41 36.73
C ARG A 443 11.57 -2.80 36.10
N THR A 444 12.43 -2.95 35.11
CA THR A 444 12.67 -4.23 34.44
C THR A 444 13.26 -5.28 35.40
N LEU A 445 14.19 -4.90 36.28
CA LEU A 445 14.74 -5.79 37.30
C LEU A 445 13.65 -6.34 38.22
N VAL A 446 12.74 -5.50 38.68
CA VAL A 446 11.59 -5.91 39.50
C VAL A 446 10.68 -6.89 38.77
N LEU A 447 10.32 -6.61 37.52
CA LEU A 447 9.44 -7.46 36.72
C LEU A 447 10.06 -8.86 36.49
N MET A 448 11.33 -8.90 36.11
CA MET A 448 12.05 -10.15 35.85
C MET A 448 12.15 -11.04 37.11
N ASN A 449 12.48 -10.43 38.24
CA ASN A 449 12.58 -11.13 39.51
C ASN A 449 11.22 -11.61 40.03
N LEU A 450 10.16 -10.82 39.86
CA LEU A 450 8.79 -11.25 40.18
C LEU A 450 8.36 -12.43 39.30
N ALA A 451 8.66 -12.41 38.01
CA ALA A 451 8.38 -13.50 37.09
C ALA A 451 9.10 -14.79 37.53
N ASN A 452 10.38 -14.70 37.91
CA ASN A 452 11.13 -15.84 38.44
C ASN A 452 10.47 -16.39 39.74
N LYS A 453 10.06 -15.49 40.63
CA LYS A 453 9.46 -15.88 41.91
C LYS A 453 8.15 -16.66 41.79
N ILE A 454 7.33 -16.30 40.76
CA ILE A 454 6.02 -16.93 40.57
C ILE A 454 6.01 -17.97 39.43
N GLY A 455 7.14 -18.24 38.80
CA GLY A 455 7.23 -19.15 37.65
C GLY A 455 6.44 -18.64 36.42
N GLY A 456 6.54 -17.34 36.13
CA GLY A 456 5.80 -16.68 35.07
C GLY A 456 6.69 -16.11 33.95
N LEU A 457 6.06 -15.45 32.97
CA LEU A 457 6.73 -14.75 31.89
C LEU A 457 6.49 -13.23 31.99
N VAL A 458 7.54 -12.43 31.73
CA VAL A 458 7.40 -10.99 31.57
C VAL A 458 6.91 -10.70 30.17
N ILE A 459 5.78 -10.00 30.07
CA ILE A 459 5.16 -9.59 28.81
C ILE A 459 5.64 -8.19 28.44
N GLY A 460 6.22 -8.07 27.24
CA GLY A 460 6.70 -6.78 26.73
C GLY A 460 5.56 -5.90 26.21
N THR A 461 5.64 -4.63 26.51
CA THR A 461 4.61 -3.63 26.18
C THR A 461 5.02 -2.74 25.01
N GLY A 462 6.32 -2.60 24.69
CA GLY A 462 6.84 -1.71 23.66
C GLY A 462 6.23 -1.97 22.28
N ASP A 463 5.83 -0.90 21.62
CA ASP A 463 5.23 -0.94 20.29
C ASP A 463 6.27 -0.82 19.16
N MET A 464 5.82 -1.02 17.91
CA MET A 464 6.71 -1.02 16.74
C MET A 464 7.33 0.36 16.48
N SER A 465 6.63 1.45 16.75
CA SER A 465 7.09 2.82 16.49
C SER A 465 8.21 3.21 17.45
N GLU A 466 8.05 2.89 18.73
CA GLU A 466 9.10 3.06 19.74
C GLU A 466 10.34 2.23 19.41
N LEU A 467 10.14 0.96 19.02
CA LEU A 467 11.25 0.09 18.61
C LEU A 467 11.95 0.58 17.35
N ALA A 468 11.21 1.15 16.39
CA ALA A 468 11.78 1.73 15.17
C ALA A 468 12.66 2.96 15.48
N LEU A 469 12.20 3.85 16.35
CA LEU A 469 12.92 5.04 16.78
C LEU A 469 13.99 4.76 17.83
N GLY A 470 14.01 3.53 18.39
CA GLY A 470 14.82 3.19 19.56
C GLY A 470 14.47 4.03 20.79
N TRP A 471 13.20 4.45 20.92
CA TRP A 471 12.69 5.19 22.05
C TRP A 471 12.33 4.22 23.18
N ALA A 472 13.35 3.59 23.71
CA ALA A 472 13.30 2.64 24.82
C ALA A 472 14.68 2.57 25.46
N THR A 473 14.73 2.32 26.75
CA THR A 473 15.99 2.14 27.48
C THR A 473 16.58 0.75 27.18
N TYR A 474 17.80 0.75 26.63
CA TYR A 474 18.52 -0.52 26.39
C TYR A 474 18.67 -1.31 27.67
N ASN A 475 18.33 -2.61 27.63
CA ASN A 475 18.29 -3.49 28.82
C ASN A 475 17.37 -2.98 29.93
N GLY A 476 16.36 -2.21 29.57
CA GLY A 476 15.29 -1.74 30.42
C GLY A 476 13.93 -2.16 29.85
N ASP A 477 13.07 -1.21 29.59
CA ASP A 477 11.70 -1.39 29.07
C ASP A 477 11.66 -2.04 27.67
N HIS A 478 12.74 -1.99 26.87
CA HIS A 478 12.80 -2.72 25.60
C HIS A 478 12.92 -4.23 25.76
N MET A 479 13.25 -4.74 26.98
CA MET A 479 13.45 -6.16 27.26
C MET A 479 12.24 -6.81 27.89
N SER A 480 11.92 -8.02 27.42
CA SER A 480 10.86 -8.86 27.96
C SER A 480 11.10 -10.31 27.56
N MET A 481 10.24 -11.23 28.01
CA MET A 481 10.30 -12.63 27.59
C MET A 481 9.42 -12.90 26.37
N TYR A 482 8.43 -12.04 26.10
CA TYR A 482 7.62 -12.05 24.87
C TYR A 482 6.96 -10.69 24.64
N GLY A 483 7.23 -10.06 23.50
CA GLY A 483 6.72 -8.73 23.14
C GLY A 483 5.42 -8.79 22.33
N VAL A 484 4.27 -8.62 22.98
CA VAL A 484 2.97 -8.78 22.31
C VAL A 484 2.64 -7.64 21.33
N ASN A 485 3.20 -6.44 21.54
CA ASN A 485 2.95 -5.25 20.70
C ASN A 485 4.08 -4.96 19.70
N CYS A 486 5.13 -5.79 19.63
CA CYS A 486 6.38 -5.47 18.90
C CYS A 486 6.22 -5.21 17.40
N SER A 487 5.09 -5.56 16.79
CA SER A 487 4.78 -5.27 15.39
C SER A 487 3.51 -4.41 15.21
N VAL A 488 3.01 -3.82 16.28
CA VAL A 488 1.85 -2.91 16.28
C VAL A 488 2.36 -1.48 16.38
N PRO A 489 2.20 -0.62 15.36
CA PRO A 489 2.62 0.78 15.43
C PRO A 489 1.72 1.61 16.34
N LYS A 490 2.19 2.75 16.84
CA LYS A 490 1.52 3.58 17.85
C LYS A 490 0.10 3.97 17.46
N MET A 491 -0.11 4.40 16.21
CA MET A 491 -1.45 4.78 15.73
C MET A 491 -2.40 3.58 15.72
N LEU A 492 -1.91 2.39 15.41
CA LEU A 492 -2.71 1.16 15.48
C LEU A 492 -2.97 0.73 16.93
N VAL A 493 -2.03 0.93 17.87
CA VAL A 493 -2.28 0.72 19.31
C VAL A 493 -3.46 1.54 19.78
N ARG A 494 -3.47 2.87 19.48
CA ARG A 494 -4.60 3.77 19.79
C ARG A 494 -5.91 3.24 19.21
N HIS A 495 -5.87 2.81 17.96
CA HIS A 495 -7.05 2.29 17.26
C HIS A 495 -7.60 1.01 17.89
N LEU A 496 -6.73 0.07 18.30
CA LEU A 496 -7.13 -1.18 18.95
C LEU A 496 -7.71 -0.95 20.35
N VAL A 497 -7.13 -0.03 21.14
CA VAL A 497 -7.67 0.34 22.46
C VAL A 497 -9.04 1.00 22.28
N ARG A 498 -9.21 1.89 21.29
CA ARG A 498 -10.51 2.49 20.95
C ARG A 498 -11.52 1.42 20.54
N TYR A 499 -11.13 0.50 19.67
CA TYR A 499 -11.99 -0.61 19.27
C TYR A 499 -12.44 -1.43 20.48
N TYR A 500 -11.53 -1.73 21.41
CA TYR A 500 -11.86 -2.50 22.62
C TYR A 500 -12.84 -1.71 23.52
N ALA A 501 -12.62 -0.41 23.71
CA ALA A 501 -13.53 0.46 24.43
C ALA A 501 -14.95 0.47 23.84
N ASP A 502 -15.04 0.54 22.50
CA ASP A 502 -16.32 0.55 21.76
C ASP A 502 -17.07 -0.79 21.83
N THR A 503 -16.37 -1.91 22.05
CA THR A 503 -16.93 -3.27 21.89
C THR A 503 -16.95 -4.14 23.16
N CYS A 504 -16.30 -3.73 24.26
CA CYS A 504 -16.19 -4.51 25.48
C CYS A 504 -17.52 -4.78 26.21
N GLY A 505 -18.58 -4.02 25.91
CA GLY A 505 -19.91 -4.20 26.49
C GLY A 505 -20.04 -3.77 27.98
N GLU A 506 -18.98 -3.24 28.59
CA GLU A 506 -18.93 -2.79 29.98
C GLU A 506 -18.57 -1.30 30.05
N LYS A 507 -19.53 -0.46 30.49
CA LYS A 507 -19.37 0.99 30.47
C LYS A 507 -18.17 1.50 31.27
N GLU A 508 -17.97 0.98 32.49
CA GLU A 508 -16.86 1.43 33.33
C GLU A 508 -15.49 1.09 32.73
N LEU A 509 -15.36 -0.08 32.10
CA LEU A 509 -14.15 -0.46 31.40
C LEU A 509 -13.92 0.44 30.17
N SER A 510 -14.99 0.71 29.40
CA SER A 510 -14.95 1.63 28.27
C SER A 510 -14.49 3.03 28.70
N ASP A 511 -15.06 3.58 29.78
CA ASP A 511 -14.69 4.92 30.29
C ASP A 511 -13.20 5.00 30.70
N ILE A 512 -12.66 3.96 31.35
CA ILE A 512 -11.24 3.86 31.71
C ILE A 512 -10.36 3.86 30.44
N LEU A 513 -10.72 3.05 29.43
CA LEU A 513 -9.96 2.94 28.19
C LEU A 513 -9.98 4.26 27.39
N LEU A 514 -11.11 4.98 27.41
CA LEU A 514 -11.22 6.32 26.81
C LEU A 514 -10.34 7.34 27.56
N ASP A 515 -10.24 7.28 28.88
CA ASP A 515 -9.34 8.15 29.64
C ASP A 515 -7.86 7.86 29.36
N VAL A 516 -7.51 6.59 29.17
CA VAL A 516 -6.15 6.19 28.71
C VAL A 516 -5.85 6.79 27.33
N LEU A 517 -6.82 6.77 26.40
CA LEU A 517 -6.66 7.35 25.05
C LEU A 517 -6.46 8.87 25.06
N ASP A 518 -7.08 9.56 26.00
CA ASP A 518 -6.98 11.02 26.17
C ASP A 518 -5.74 11.45 26.98
N THR A 519 -4.99 10.49 27.52
CA THR A 519 -3.75 10.79 28.27
C THR A 519 -2.60 11.00 27.28
N PRO A 520 -1.84 12.09 27.37
CA PRO A 520 -0.66 12.33 26.54
C PRO A 520 0.40 11.23 26.71
N VAL A 521 1.06 10.85 25.61
CA VAL A 521 2.17 9.87 25.67
C VAL A 521 3.39 10.51 26.35
N SER A 522 3.84 9.89 27.44
CA SER A 522 5.00 10.34 28.22
C SER A 522 5.77 9.13 28.76
N PRO A 523 7.11 9.19 28.83
CA PRO A 523 7.91 8.15 29.47
C PRO A 523 7.78 8.13 31.00
N GLU A 524 7.19 9.18 31.61
CA GLU A 524 7.01 9.34 33.06
C GLU A 524 8.29 9.07 33.89
N LEU A 525 9.41 9.56 33.40
CA LEU A 525 10.72 9.39 34.02
C LEU A 525 11.22 10.70 34.66
N LEU A 526 10.74 11.86 34.22
CA LEU A 526 11.03 13.15 34.78
C LEU A 526 9.95 13.58 35.80
N PRO A 527 10.31 14.28 36.88
CA PRO A 527 9.34 14.82 37.82
C PRO A 527 8.29 15.70 37.11
N PRO A 528 7.00 15.65 37.50
CA PRO A 528 5.98 16.52 36.93
C PRO A 528 6.29 17.98 37.21
N GLU A 529 5.71 18.90 36.41
CA GLU A 529 5.78 20.35 36.67
C GLU A 529 5.06 20.70 37.98
N GLU A 530 5.29 21.91 38.51
CA GLU A 530 4.72 22.38 39.81
C GLU A 530 3.17 22.33 39.83
N ASP A 531 2.52 22.40 38.66
CA ASP A 531 1.06 22.29 38.50
C ASP A 531 0.57 20.84 38.32
N GLY A 532 1.44 19.83 38.45
CA GLY A 532 1.12 18.41 38.30
C GLY A 532 0.98 17.92 36.86
N LYS A 533 1.29 18.78 35.87
CA LYS A 533 1.29 18.39 34.48
C LYS A 533 2.54 17.57 34.11
N ILE A 534 2.39 16.79 33.02
CA ILE A 534 3.48 16.01 32.45
C ILE A 534 4.58 16.97 31.96
N ALA A 535 5.77 16.93 32.57
CA ALA A 535 6.91 17.78 32.23
C ALA A 535 7.50 17.49 30.84
N GLN A 536 7.30 16.28 30.31
CA GLN A 536 7.91 15.84 29.06
C GLN A 536 6.93 15.04 28.24
N LYS A 537 6.49 15.58 27.12
CA LYS A 537 5.76 14.81 26.12
C LYS A 537 6.75 14.15 25.17
N THR A 538 6.56 12.87 24.92
CA THR A 538 7.42 12.10 24.00
C THR A 538 7.48 12.76 22.62
N GLU A 539 6.33 13.22 22.10
CA GLU A 539 6.24 13.81 20.76
C GLU A 539 6.98 15.15 20.61
N ASP A 540 7.24 15.89 21.70
CA ASP A 540 8.05 17.10 21.64
C ASP A 540 9.54 16.80 21.38
N LEU A 541 9.99 15.60 21.76
CA LEU A 541 11.40 15.18 21.64
C LEU A 541 11.67 14.35 20.40
N VAL A 542 10.77 13.44 20.06
CA VAL A 542 10.97 12.52 18.93
C VAL A 542 10.12 12.87 17.73
N GLY A 543 9.08 13.69 17.87
CA GLY A 543 8.12 14.07 16.86
C GLY A 543 6.81 13.29 16.92
N PRO A 544 5.78 13.74 16.16
CA PRO A 544 4.48 13.11 16.10
C PRO A 544 4.56 11.66 15.61
N TYR A 545 3.98 10.72 16.34
CA TYR A 545 4.01 9.31 15.98
C TYR A 545 3.29 9.01 14.66
N GLU A 546 2.28 9.78 14.29
CA GLU A 546 1.60 9.60 13.00
C GLU A 546 2.53 9.84 11.80
N LEU A 547 3.45 10.82 11.88
CA LEU A 547 4.48 11.04 10.88
C LEU A 547 5.47 9.87 10.85
N HIS A 548 5.90 9.38 12.01
CA HIS A 548 6.85 8.27 12.10
C HIS A 548 6.26 6.96 11.60
N ASP A 549 5.01 6.67 11.90
CA ASP A 549 4.30 5.48 11.40
C ASP A 549 4.16 5.54 9.88
N PHE A 550 3.85 6.72 9.34
CA PHE A 550 3.81 6.95 7.90
C PHE A 550 5.17 6.67 7.24
N TYR A 551 6.25 7.26 7.77
CA TYR A 551 7.61 7.04 7.22
C TYR A 551 8.01 5.57 7.33
N LEU A 552 7.75 4.96 8.47
CA LEU A 552 8.06 3.55 8.75
C LEU A 552 7.34 2.60 7.76
N TYR A 553 6.09 2.89 7.45
CA TYR A 553 5.33 2.11 6.48
C TYR A 553 5.99 2.11 5.10
N TYR A 554 6.29 3.28 4.57
CA TYR A 554 6.84 3.39 3.22
C TYR A 554 8.28 2.89 3.12
N ILE A 555 9.07 3.03 4.17
CA ILE A 555 10.45 2.50 4.23
C ILE A 555 10.41 0.96 4.29
N LEU A 556 9.69 0.39 5.24
CA LEU A 556 9.72 -1.05 5.47
C LEU A 556 8.94 -1.82 4.40
N ARG A 557 7.80 -1.27 3.97
CA ARG A 557 6.92 -1.98 3.04
C ARG A 557 7.37 -1.86 1.58
N PHE A 558 7.88 -0.72 1.17
CA PHE A 558 8.21 -0.44 -0.23
C PHE A 558 9.66 -0.01 -0.47
N GLY A 559 10.44 0.30 0.54
CA GLY A 559 11.81 0.76 0.39
C GLY A 559 11.92 2.07 -0.40
N TYR A 560 10.91 2.95 -0.27
CA TYR A 560 10.90 4.22 -0.99
C TYR A 560 12.05 5.12 -0.56
N ARG A 561 12.52 5.94 -1.51
CA ARG A 561 13.54 6.95 -1.28
C ARG A 561 13.01 8.07 -0.37
N PRO A 562 13.88 8.71 0.43
CA PRO A 562 13.51 9.80 1.33
C PRO A 562 12.71 10.91 0.66
N GLY A 563 13.11 11.34 -0.53
CA GLY A 563 12.43 12.39 -1.28
C GLY A 563 11.01 12.02 -1.70
N LYS A 564 10.77 10.76 -2.09
CA LYS A 564 9.41 10.27 -2.39
C LYS A 564 8.55 10.26 -1.12
N ILE A 565 9.08 9.76 -0.01
CA ILE A 565 8.36 9.71 1.29
C ILE A 565 8.00 11.12 1.74
N TYR A 566 8.92 12.08 1.62
CA TYR A 566 8.66 13.48 1.94
C TYR A 566 7.49 14.06 1.13
N ARG A 567 7.49 13.86 -0.21
CA ARG A 567 6.41 14.38 -1.06
C ARG A 567 5.06 13.72 -0.80
N LEU A 568 5.06 12.40 -0.53
CA LEU A 568 3.85 11.69 -0.12
C LEU A 568 3.32 12.19 1.23
N ALA A 569 4.21 12.42 2.20
CA ALA A 569 3.83 12.96 3.50
C ALA A 569 3.24 14.38 3.38
N ARG A 570 3.81 15.24 2.54
CA ARG A 570 3.26 16.57 2.27
C ARG A 570 1.83 16.53 1.72
N GLN A 571 1.51 15.54 0.90
CA GLN A 571 0.15 15.36 0.39
C GLN A 571 -0.77 14.74 1.44
N ALA A 572 -0.29 13.73 2.16
CA ALA A 572 -1.09 13.01 3.16
C ALA A 572 -1.46 13.88 4.37
N PHE A 573 -0.58 14.81 4.73
CA PHE A 573 -0.72 15.67 5.90
C PHE A 573 -0.93 17.15 5.53
N ASP A 574 -1.44 17.42 4.32
CA ASP A 574 -1.77 18.78 3.89
C ASP A 574 -2.76 19.43 4.87
N GLY A 575 -2.44 20.65 5.30
CA GLY A 575 -3.22 21.38 6.32
C GLY A 575 -3.00 20.92 7.78
N ALA A 576 -2.34 19.76 8.03
CA ALA A 576 -2.03 19.27 9.37
C ALA A 576 -0.61 19.67 9.82
N TYR A 577 0.37 19.56 8.94
CA TYR A 577 1.77 19.91 9.20
C TYR A 577 2.35 20.74 8.06
N ASP A 578 3.19 21.72 8.43
CA ASP A 578 3.99 22.45 7.45
C ASP A 578 5.14 21.60 6.88
N LYS A 579 5.69 22.06 5.77
CA LYS A 579 6.76 21.35 5.06
C LYS A 579 8.05 21.21 5.85
N GLU A 580 8.36 22.20 6.66
CA GLU A 580 9.54 22.26 7.53
C GLU A 580 9.44 21.22 8.64
N THR A 581 8.27 21.11 9.26
CA THR A 581 7.96 20.11 10.30
C THR A 581 8.08 18.68 9.75
N ILE A 582 7.48 18.41 8.59
CA ILE A 582 7.57 17.10 7.93
C ILE A 582 9.04 16.75 7.63
N LEU A 583 9.80 17.69 7.05
CA LEU A 583 11.21 17.45 6.70
C LEU A 583 12.08 17.27 7.95
N LYS A 584 11.88 18.09 8.99
CA LYS A 584 12.58 17.98 10.27
C LYS A 584 12.42 16.58 10.85
N TRP A 585 11.20 16.09 10.97
CA TRP A 585 10.93 14.82 11.61
C TRP A 585 11.31 13.62 10.74
N LEU A 586 11.29 13.74 9.41
CA LEU A 586 11.82 12.73 8.52
C LEU A 586 13.35 12.58 8.66
N LYS A 587 14.09 13.69 8.80
CA LYS A 587 15.54 13.67 9.10
C LYS A 587 15.82 13.05 10.47
N VAL A 588 15.03 13.39 11.49
CA VAL A 588 15.13 12.78 12.84
C VAL A 588 14.84 11.28 12.77
N PHE A 589 13.79 10.89 12.04
CA PHE A 589 13.45 9.48 11.84
C PHE A 589 14.63 8.69 11.28
N TYR A 590 15.24 9.12 10.16
CA TYR A 590 16.37 8.41 9.55
C TYR A 590 17.57 8.31 10.48
N ARG A 591 17.94 9.40 11.17
CA ARG A 591 19.05 9.38 12.14
C ARG A 591 18.80 8.35 13.24
N ARG A 592 17.61 8.38 13.85
CA ARG A 592 17.27 7.45 14.93
C ARG A 592 17.12 6.02 14.42
N PHE A 593 16.44 5.82 13.32
CA PHE A 593 16.21 4.50 12.73
C PHE A 593 17.53 3.76 12.47
N PHE A 594 18.55 4.44 11.99
CA PHE A 594 19.87 3.84 11.79
C PHE A 594 20.66 3.71 13.11
N ASN A 595 20.83 4.80 13.85
CA ASN A 595 21.67 4.83 15.04
C ASN A 595 21.18 3.90 16.17
N GLN A 596 19.91 3.59 16.22
CA GLN A 596 19.29 2.76 17.25
C GLN A 596 19.13 1.27 16.85
N GLN A 597 19.70 0.85 15.72
CA GLN A 597 19.58 -0.54 15.26
C GLN A 597 20.14 -1.56 16.26
N PHE A 598 21.19 -1.21 17.00
CA PHE A 598 21.76 -2.11 18.02
C PHE A 598 20.73 -2.54 19.10
N LYS A 599 19.75 -1.69 19.41
CA LYS A 599 18.66 -2.03 20.33
C LYS A 599 17.73 -3.08 19.69
N ARG A 600 17.45 -2.96 18.38
CA ARG A 600 16.60 -3.91 17.66
C ARG A 600 17.26 -5.27 17.47
N SER A 601 18.58 -5.33 17.42
CA SER A 601 19.32 -6.60 17.24
C SER A 601 19.06 -7.63 18.33
N CYS A 602 18.65 -7.21 19.52
CA CYS A 602 18.35 -8.08 20.65
C CYS A 602 16.87 -8.09 21.08
N LEU A 603 15.96 -7.70 20.20
CA LEU A 603 14.53 -7.69 20.53
C LEU A 603 14.01 -9.07 20.92
N PRO A 604 13.12 -9.14 21.92
CA PRO A 604 12.36 -10.35 22.26
C PRO A 604 11.55 -10.86 21.09
N ASP A 605 11.18 -12.13 21.13
CA ASP A 605 10.17 -12.69 20.22
C ASP A 605 8.82 -12.01 20.43
N GLY A 606 8.04 -11.91 19.35
CA GLY A 606 6.68 -11.42 19.38
C GLY A 606 5.97 -11.65 18.05
N PRO A 607 4.63 -11.57 18.01
CA PRO A 607 3.85 -11.88 16.82
C PRO A 607 3.92 -10.77 15.78
N LYS A 608 4.00 -11.13 14.51
CA LYS A 608 3.83 -10.21 13.39
C LYS A 608 2.34 -10.11 13.05
N VAL A 609 1.76 -8.91 13.15
CA VAL A 609 0.33 -8.68 12.90
C VAL A 609 0.05 -8.04 11.53
N GLY A 610 0.98 -7.31 10.96
CA GLY A 610 0.83 -6.55 9.72
C GLY A 610 1.83 -6.93 8.64
N SER A 611 1.83 -6.15 7.55
CA SER A 611 2.70 -6.36 6.39
C SER A 611 4.17 -5.99 6.62
N ALA A 612 4.49 -5.28 7.71
CA ALA A 612 5.84 -4.84 8.08
C ALA A 612 6.09 -5.03 9.57
N ALA A 613 7.34 -5.30 9.94
CA ALA A 613 7.81 -5.39 11.32
C ALA A 613 9.29 -5.02 11.41
N VAL A 614 9.78 -4.72 12.62
CA VAL A 614 11.19 -4.37 12.88
C VAL A 614 11.99 -5.53 13.50
N SER A 615 11.46 -6.75 13.46
CA SER A 615 12.14 -7.92 14.02
C SER A 615 13.42 -8.26 13.27
N PRO A 616 14.56 -8.44 13.97
CA PRO A 616 15.84 -8.83 13.37
C PRO A 616 15.85 -10.27 12.84
N ARG A 617 14.88 -11.08 13.23
CA ARG A 617 14.70 -12.46 12.75
C ARG A 617 13.82 -12.55 11.51
N GLY A 618 13.09 -11.48 11.19
CA GLY A 618 12.12 -11.41 10.09
C GLY A 618 12.41 -10.28 9.11
N ASP A 619 11.60 -9.23 9.17
CA ASP A 619 11.52 -8.20 8.11
C ASP A 619 12.71 -7.23 8.07
N LEU A 620 13.39 -6.97 9.19
CA LEU A 620 14.46 -5.96 9.27
C LEU A 620 15.79 -6.56 9.78
N ARG A 621 16.55 -7.14 8.87
CA ARG A 621 17.90 -7.67 9.14
C ARG A 621 18.96 -6.63 8.79
N MET A 622 18.88 -5.47 9.42
CA MET A 622 19.81 -4.37 9.18
C MET A 622 21.06 -4.49 10.07
N PRO A 623 22.29 -4.21 9.55
CA PRO A 623 23.48 -4.10 10.37
C PRO A 623 23.36 -2.99 11.42
N SER A 624 23.90 -3.23 12.62
CA SER A 624 23.81 -2.26 13.73
C SER A 624 24.68 -1.01 13.53
N ASP A 625 25.63 -1.08 12.63
CA ASP A 625 26.62 -0.05 12.29
C ASP A 625 26.40 0.56 10.89
N ALA A 626 25.23 0.35 10.31
CA ALA A 626 24.88 0.95 9.02
C ALA A 626 24.82 2.49 9.11
N CYS A 627 25.39 3.16 8.11
CA CYS A 627 25.46 4.62 8.05
C CYS A 627 24.22 5.21 7.35
N SER A 628 23.59 6.21 7.96
CA SER A 628 22.40 6.91 7.43
C SER A 628 22.73 8.02 6.40
N ARG A 629 24.00 8.29 6.13
CA ARG A 629 24.44 9.46 5.35
C ARG A 629 23.76 9.55 3.99
N LEU A 630 23.68 8.45 3.23
CA LEU A 630 23.07 8.43 1.90
C LEU A 630 21.63 8.96 1.90
N TRP A 631 20.81 8.54 2.88
CA TRP A 631 19.41 8.96 3.01
C TRP A 631 19.27 10.41 3.48
N LEU A 632 20.17 10.87 4.34
CA LEU A 632 20.17 12.24 4.86
C LEU A 632 20.66 13.25 3.81
N GLU A 633 21.70 12.91 3.02
CA GLU A 633 22.17 13.74 1.91
C GLU A 633 21.08 13.99 0.86
N GLU A 634 20.24 12.98 0.55
CA GLU A 634 19.10 13.17 -0.34
C GLU A 634 18.11 14.20 0.24
N LEU A 635 17.84 14.15 1.57
CA LEU A 635 16.96 15.11 2.24
C LEU A 635 17.55 16.52 2.38
N GLU A 636 18.86 16.66 2.32
CA GLU A 636 19.54 17.97 2.36
C GLU A 636 19.53 18.67 1.00
N THR A 637 19.47 17.87 -0.08
CA THR A 637 19.47 18.37 -1.46
C THR A 637 18.06 18.49 -2.04
N LEU A 638 17.02 18.18 -1.26
CA LEU A 638 15.64 18.33 -1.70
C LEU A 638 15.31 19.80 -1.96
N ASP A 639 14.71 20.05 -3.11
CA ASP A 639 13.96 21.27 -3.34
C ASP A 639 12.67 21.20 -2.50
N GLU A 640 12.64 21.94 -1.38
CA GLU A 640 11.55 21.92 -0.41
C GLU A 640 10.21 22.39 -1.00
N ASP A 641 10.24 23.18 -2.07
CA ASP A 641 9.05 23.66 -2.78
C ASP A 641 8.53 22.69 -3.84
N CYS A 642 9.28 21.61 -4.14
CA CYS A 642 8.89 20.62 -5.11
C CYS A 642 7.83 19.66 -4.55
N VAL A 643 6.58 19.98 -4.81
CA VAL A 643 5.41 19.08 -4.62
C VAL A 643 5.10 18.30 -5.89
N TYR A 644 4.27 17.25 -5.78
CA TYR A 644 3.60 16.71 -6.96
C TYR A 644 2.73 17.82 -7.54
N GLY A 645 3.09 18.36 -8.70
CA GLY A 645 2.25 19.32 -9.36
C GLY A 645 2.89 20.53 -10.03
N VAL A 646 4.08 20.99 -9.65
CA VAL A 646 4.77 22.05 -10.42
C VAL A 646 6.28 21.88 -10.31
N PRO A 647 7.03 21.60 -11.38
CA PRO A 647 8.45 21.87 -11.41
C PRO A 647 8.64 23.32 -11.89
N GLU A 648 9.25 24.18 -11.08
CA GLU A 648 9.95 25.32 -11.64
C GLU A 648 11.08 24.83 -12.54
N VAL A 649 10.97 25.22 -13.79
CA VAL A 649 12.07 25.11 -14.75
C VAL A 649 13.15 26.08 -14.27
N LYS A 650 14.15 25.59 -13.54
CA LYS A 650 15.43 26.30 -13.47
C LYS A 650 16.00 26.23 -14.88
N ALA A 651 15.90 27.34 -15.60
CA ALA A 651 16.64 27.56 -16.84
C ALA A 651 18.10 27.18 -16.56
N ALA A 652 18.60 26.21 -17.31
CA ALA A 652 20.03 25.94 -17.35
C ALA A 652 20.71 27.22 -17.91
N GLY A 653 21.15 28.08 -16.99
CA GLY A 653 22.10 29.13 -17.29
C GLY A 653 23.39 28.44 -17.71
N GLY A 654 23.68 28.52 -19.00
CA GLY A 654 24.90 28.02 -19.57
C GLY A 654 26.11 28.80 -19.04
N SER A 655 27.19 28.10 -18.90
CA SER A 655 28.49 28.48 -19.46
C SER A 655 29.51 27.39 -19.13
N LEU A 656 30.01 26.81 -20.21
CA LEU A 656 31.32 26.11 -20.39
C LEU A 656 31.60 24.93 -19.46
#